data_a3b1d53a1ca6a74eed4de605a81bea0e
#
_entry.id   a3b1d53a1ca6a74eed4de605a81bea0e
#
_cell.length_a   1.000
_cell.length_b   1.000
_cell.length_c   1.000
_cell.angle_alpha   90.00
_cell.angle_beta   90.00
_cell.angle_gamma   90.00
#
_symmetry.space_group_name_H-M   'P 1'
#
loop_
_entity.id
_entity.type
_entity.pdbx_description
1 polymer ?
#
loop_
_entity_poly.entity_id
_entity_poly.type
_entity_poly.pdbx_seq_one_letter_code
_entity_poly.pdbx_strand_id
1 'polypeptide(L)'
;MRAGNELIRSGAAAGRNVRQPAALLASGAFLAAATMSSIALAAPAPQWVTVASEGGSFSTSGSQSVRYGVSGKWVQQTRSGAVACSNASFGRDPVYGTVKHCDVYKAPASVATPASVPVTPTALPTSAPASDTLTRNASRLAMQASFGNTEALTAEIKTKGAAGWIASQMLLPSSRYTSGGNASVHQNTSASSYCELPSHAGPNCWRDNQSSIPLVWDFYRNATMRPDQLRQRVAFALQQIVVVSGVDLDGTYGLRNYQNTLLDNAFGNYRQVLKQVALSPVMGDYLNNVNNDKAAPNENFAREFLQLFSVGTCLLNADGSLRGGACAPTYDNDTVRAYAYALTGWTYPAGGATAWGCWPEGTNCRFHNGDMVAVAARHDNASRQLLAGTSLRAGLTAPAALEVVLDSLMAHPNTAPFIGKQLIQQLVSSNPSPAYVSRVSAAFIVGKYATFGTGQRGDLAATVAAVLLDPEARSANVTANGGKLRDPVLMFTSVLRGLNGYSDGESLSWWWGEELREHVFRPPTVFSFYSPDYPVPGTTLVGPSFGIHNAGAALQRLNFLIYLLEWGGSTPTTSVPNATGTKVDLSRFTADAADAGKLVDRLSLIATGQPLPAATRTEIIKAVSWWTAATDKTNWQSNRVKTAAYLVFATPNFQVER
;
A
#
# COMPACT_ATOMS: atom_id res chain seq x y z
N MET A 1 16.15 24.62 15.69
CA MET A 1 16.93 24.90 16.91
C MET A 1 16.86 23.66 17.79
N ARG A 2 18.04 23.14 18.16
CA ARG A 2 18.15 21.91 18.98
C ARG A 2 17.94 22.31 20.44
N ALA A 3 16.85 21.88 21.05
CA ALA A 3 16.68 21.73 22.51
C ALA A 3 15.28 21.16 22.77
N GLY A 4 15.14 19.92 23.15
CA GLY A 4 13.86 19.32 23.53
C GLY A 4 13.81 17.78 23.58
N ASN A 5 14.96 17.12 23.58
CA ASN A 5 15.01 15.63 23.58
C ASN A 5 15.66 15.02 24.83
N GLU A 6 15.50 15.62 25.99
CA GLU A 6 16.00 15.02 27.26
C GLU A 6 14.99 15.23 28.39
N LEU A 7 13.90 14.52 28.38
CA LEU A 7 13.04 14.39 29.59
C LEU A 7 11.97 13.30 29.45
N ILE A 8 12.31 12.11 29.06
CA ILE A 8 11.54 10.88 29.38
C ILE A 8 12.53 9.69 29.48
N ARG A 9 13.43 9.74 30.45
CA ARG A 9 14.19 8.59 30.92
C ARG A 9 14.33 8.67 32.44
N SER A 10 13.24 8.40 33.14
CA SER A 10 13.30 8.03 34.55
C SER A 10 11.98 7.41 34.96
N GLY A 11 11.99 6.12 35.15
CA GLY A 11 10.85 5.46 35.80
C GLY A 11 10.64 4.02 35.37
N ALA A 12 11.58 3.13 35.68
CA ALA A 12 11.28 1.73 35.98
C ALA A 12 12.59 0.94 36.19
N ALA A 13 13.22 1.13 37.31
CA ALA A 13 14.17 0.16 37.84
C ALA A 13 13.51 -0.49 39.08
N ALA A 14 12.84 -1.61 38.86
CA ALA A 14 12.52 -2.56 39.93
C ALA A 14 12.98 -3.94 39.44
N GLY A 15 14.18 -4.31 39.86
CA GLY A 15 14.76 -5.60 39.58
C GLY A 15 13.94 -6.74 40.20
N ARG A 16 13.65 -7.74 39.41
CA ARG A 16 13.47 -9.12 39.91
C ARG A 16 14.37 -10.04 39.07
N ASN A 17 15.40 -10.54 39.73
CA ASN A 17 16.19 -11.67 39.29
C ASN A 17 15.28 -12.88 39.05
N VAL A 18 15.12 -13.28 37.82
CA VAL A 18 14.60 -14.61 37.47
C VAL A 18 15.69 -15.34 36.74
N ARG A 19 16.18 -16.39 37.39
CA ARG A 19 17.17 -17.33 36.88
C ARG A 19 16.68 -17.93 35.55
N GLN A 20 17.50 -17.82 34.52
CA GLN A 20 17.33 -18.57 33.29
C GLN A 20 17.65 -20.06 33.52
N PRO A 21 16.87 -20.98 33.01
CA PRO A 21 17.36 -22.31 32.70
C PRO A 21 17.93 -22.31 31.29
N ALA A 22 19.25 -22.48 31.22
CA ALA A 22 19.93 -22.83 29.99
C ALA A 22 19.65 -24.29 29.68
N ALA A 23 19.06 -24.59 28.53
CA ALA A 23 19.20 -25.93 27.93
C ALA A 23 18.80 -25.91 26.45
N LEU A 24 19.76 -26.28 25.61
CA LEU A 24 19.67 -27.02 24.36
C LEU A 24 19.13 -26.32 23.10
N LEU A 25 20.07 -25.69 22.41
CA LEU A 25 20.07 -25.64 20.95
C LEU A 25 21.35 -26.32 20.46
N ALA A 26 21.22 -27.52 19.95
CA ALA A 26 22.23 -28.15 19.16
C ALA A 26 21.58 -28.90 17.99
N SER A 27 22.09 -28.60 16.81
CA SER A 27 22.23 -29.45 15.64
C SER A 27 21.05 -29.54 14.64
N GLY A 28 21.37 -29.16 13.39
CA GLY A 28 20.77 -29.72 12.23
C GLY A 28 20.65 -28.83 11.00
N ALA A 29 21.75 -28.30 10.49
CA ALA A 29 21.79 -27.79 9.12
C ALA A 29 22.06 -28.95 8.16
N PHE A 30 21.13 -29.24 7.26
CA PHE A 30 21.41 -29.96 6.02
C PHE A 30 20.76 -29.23 4.85
N LEU A 31 21.59 -28.54 4.06
CA LEU A 31 21.28 -28.09 2.72
C LEU A 31 21.31 -29.31 1.78
N ALA A 32 20.23 -29.58 1.11
CA ALA A 32 20.22 -30.35 -0.12
C ALA A 32 19.90 -29.40 -1.28
N ALA A 33 20.92 -29.04 -2.05
CA ALA A 33 20.79 -28.32 -3.32
C ALA A 33 20.33 -29.32 -4.39
N ALA A 34 19.12 -29.15 -4.91
CA ALA A 34 18.70 -29.79 -6.15
C ALA A 34 18.71 -28.73 -7.27
N THR A 35 19.71 -28.83 -8.13
CA THR A 35 19.84 -28.09 -9.38
C THR A 35 18.82 -28.63 -10.39
N MET A 36 17.81 -27.87 -10.73
CA MET A 36 17.04 -28.03 -11.96
C MET A 36 17.30 -26.83 -12.86
N SER A 37 18.09 -27.08 -13.90
CA SER A 37 18.28 -26.16 -15.02
C SER A 37 17.01 -26.11 -15.85
N SER A 38 16.27 -25.03 -15.77
CA SER A 38 15.24 -24.67 -16.74
C SER A 38 15.82 -23.65 -17.70
N ILE A 39 16.03 -24.05 -18.94
CA ILE A 39 16.41 -23.18 -20.05
C ILE A 39 15.19 -22.31 -20.39
N ALA A 40 15.16 -21.09 -19.88
CA ALA A 40 14.24 -20.07 -20.34
C ALA A 40 14.87 -19.41 -21.60
N LEU A 41 14.22 -19.58 -22.75
CA LEU A 41 14.54 -18.76 -23.94
C LEU A 41 14.20 -17.30 -23.61
N ALA A 42 15.24 -16.52 -23.33
CA ALA A 42 15.13 -15.09 -23.19
C ALA A 42 14.83 -14.47 -24.58
N ALA A 43 13.82 -13.62 -24.66
CA ALA A 43 13.60 -12.79 -25.83
C ALA A 43 14.87 -11.96 -26.11
N PRO A 44 15.30 -11.81 -27.37
CA PRO A 44 16.53 -11.08 -27.67
C PRO A 44 16.41 -9.63 -27.22
N ALA A 45 17.38 -9.18 -26.44
CA ALA A 45 17.49 -7.80 -26.00
C ALA A 45 17.63 -6.85 -27.21
N PRO A 46 17.15 -5.61 -27.12
CA PRO A 46 17.32 -4.62 -28.18
C PRO A 46 18.81 -4.41 -28.45
N GLN A 47 19.22 -4.54 -29.72
CA GLN A 47 20.63 -4.50 -30.08
C GLN A 47 20.94 -3.37 -31.05
N TRP A 48 22.03 -2.65 -30.77
CA TRP A 48 22.71 -1.84 -31.75
C TRP A 48 23.51 -2.74 -32.66
N VAL A 49 23.21 -2.69 -33.97
CA VAL A 49 23.87 -3.52 -35.00
C VAL A 49 24.76 -2.64 -35.82
N THR A 50 26.04 -2.94 -35.86
CA THR A 50 27.01 -2.24 -36.74
C THR A 50 26.66 -2.50 -38.19
N VAL A 51 26.51 -1.40 -38.96
CA VAL A 51 26.08 -1.43 -40.38
C VAL A 51 27.09 -0.86 -41.34
N ALA A 52 28.03 -0.04 -40.89
CA ALA A 52 29.13 0.49 -41.70
C ALA A 52 30.32 0.91 -40.84
N SER A 53 31.54 0.80 -41.39
CA SER A 53 32.74 1.43 -40.83
C SER A 53 32.85 2.89 -41.28
N GLU A 54 33.67 3.68 -40.57
CA GLU A 54 33.95 5.06 -40.92
C GLU A 54 34.41 5.18 -42.39
N GLY A 55 33.83 6.12 -43.13
CA GLY A 55 34.05 6.27 -44.58
C GLY A 55 33.11 5.43 -45.47
N GLY A 56 32.41 4.44 -44.89
CA GLY A 56 31.39 3.66 -45.60
C GLY A 56 30.02 4.33 -45.65
N SER A 57 29.03 3.64 -46.23
CA SER A 57 27.63 4.10 -46.25
C SER A 57 26.66 2.93 -46.00
N PHE A 58 25.46 3.23 -45.53
CA PHE A 58 24.37 2.28 -45.30
C PHE A 58 23.01 2.93 -45.61
N SER A 59 21.97 2.12 -45.73
CA SER A 59 20.61 2.62 -45.93
C SER A 59 19.70 2.16 -44.82
N THR A 60 18.81 3.04 -44.38
CA THR A 60 17.73 2.73 -43.42
C THR A 60 16.39 2.65 -44.13
N SER A 61 15.59 1.63 -43.80
CA SER A 61 14.20 1.53 -44.27
C SER A 61 13.29 2.34 -43.32
N GLY A 62 13.01 3.59 -43.71
CA GLY A 62 12.26 4.53 -42.90
C GLY A 62 13.12 5.23 -41.83
N SER A 63 12.47 5.95 -40.94
CA SER A 63 13.12 6.73 -39.87
C SER A 63 13.64 5.80 -38.77
N GLN A 64 14.96 5.68 -38.64
CA GLN A 64 15.62 4.80 -37.65
C GLN A 64 16.64 5.57 -36.81
N SER A 65 16.80 5.13 -35.55
CA SER A 65 17.86 5.65 -34.70
C SER A 65 19.20 5.06 -35.09
N VAL A 66 20.16 5.92 -35.41
CA VAL A 66 21.52 5.56 -35.80
C VAL A 66 22.50 6.24 -34.88
N ARG A 67 23.67 5.61 -34.64
CA ARG A 67 24.76 6.20 -33.87
C ARG A 67 26.09 6.02 -34.58
N TYR A 68 26.98 7.01 -34.41
CA TYR A 68 28.33 7.02 -34.96
C TYR A 68 29.34 7.21 -33.83
N GLY A 69 30.33 6.35 -33.75
CA GLY A 69 31.33 6.40 -32.67
C GLY A 69 31.96 5.06 -32.36
N VAL A 70 32.58 4.94 -31.19
CA VAL A 70 33.23 3.74 -30.68
C VAL A 70 33.35 3.78 -29.15
N SER A 71 33.36 2.62 -28.49
CA SER A 71 33.71 2.43 -27.05
C SER A 71 32.98 3.39 -26.10
N GLY A 72 31.65 3.48 -26.23
CA GLY A 72 30.81 4.28 -25.31
C GLY A 72 30.71 5.77 -25.66
N LYS A 73 31.49 6.28 -26.64
CA LYS A 73 31.42 7.66 -27.09
C LYS A 73 30.71 7.71 -28.44
N TRP A 74 29.44 8.19 -28.44
CA TRP A 74 28.56 8.13 -29.61
C TRP A 74 27.91 9.48 -29.90
N VAL A 75 27.70 9.75 -31.19
CA VAL A 75 26.74 10.75 -31.67
C VAL A 75 25.55 9.98 -32.21
N GLN A 76 24.38 10.17 -31.63
CA GLN A 76 23.14 9.50 -32.00
C GLN A 76 22.20 10.48 -32.71
N GLN A 77 21.57 10.03 -33.80
CA GLN A 77 20.61 10.83 -34.58
C GLN A 77 19.56 9.91 -35.19
N THR A 78 18.41 10.47 -35.53
CA THR A 78 17.39 9.77 -36.33
C THR A 78 17.62 10.05 -37.79
N ARG A 79 17.72 9.01 -38.64
CA ARG A 79 18.01 9.09 -40.06
C ARG A 79 17.08 8.21 -40.89
N SER A 80 16.88 8.59 -42.17
CA SER A 80 16.13 7.82 -43.18
C SER A 80 16.83 7.83 -44.52
N GLY A 81 16.75 6.73 -45.28
CA GLY A 81 17.39 6.59 -46.56
C GLY A 81 18.90 6.33 -46.48
N ALA A 82 19.69 6.73 -47.50
CA ALA A 82 21.11 6.53 -47.54
C ALA A 82 21.86 7.48 -46.58
N VAL A 83 22.77 6.93 -45.75
CA VAL A 83 23.54 7.66 -44.74
C VAL A 83 25.02 7.33 -44.89
N ALA A 84 25.89 8.34 -45.05
CA ALA A 84 27.33 8.16 -44.98
C ALA A 84 27.80 8.08 -43.52
N CYS A 85 28.66 7.12 -43.21
CA CYS A 85 29.23 6.93 -41.85
C CYS A 85 30.47 7.81 -41.69
N SER A 86 30.28 9.10 -41.42
CA SER A 86 31.38 10.08 -41.40
C SER A 86 31.12 11.22 -40.41
N ASN A 87 32.18 11.90 -39.97
CA ASN A 87 32.10 13.10 -39.14
C ASN A 87 31.17 14.16 -39.73
N ALA A 88 31.20 14.35 -41.08
CA ALA A 88 30.36 15.32 -41.76
C ALA A 88 28.86 14.98 -41.64
N SER A 89 28.49 13.70 -41.76
CA SER A 89 27.11 13.26 -41.68
C SER A 89 26.53 13.35 -40.24
N PHE A 90 27.39 13.22 -39.24
CA PHE A 90 26.97 13.25 -37.81
C PHE A 90 27.29 14.59 -37.14
N GLY A 91 27.89 15.57 -37.86
CA GLY A 91 28.08 16.94 -37.39
C GLY A 91 29.28 17.15 -36.46
N ARG A 92 29.91 16.09 -35.98
CA ARG A 92 31.12 16.16 -35.12
C ARG A 92 31.87 14.84 -35.10
N ASP A 93 33.14 14.91 -34.70
CA ASP A 93 33.95 13.74 -34.36
C ASP A 93 33.76 13.35 -32.89
N PRO A 94 33.12 12.19 -32.55
CA PRO A 94 32.96 11.77 -31.19
C PRO A 94 34.23 11.31 -30.51
N VAL A 95 35.25 10.86 -31.28
CA VAL A 95 36.54 10.37 -30.74
C VAL A 95 37.64 10.65 -31.76
N TYR A 96 38.35 11.74 -31.61
CA TYR A 96 39.44 12.14 -32.48
C TYR A 96 40.56 11.08 -32.51
N GLY A 97 41.08 10.80 -33.74
CA GLY A 97 42.20 9.87 -33.92
C GLY A 97 41.86 8.37 -33.82
N THR A 98 40.58 8.01 -33.69
CA THR A 98 40.15 6.61 -33.61
C THR A 98 39.15 6.29 -34.72
N VAL A 99 39.33 5.13 -35.38
CA VAL A 99 38.39 4.65 -36.42
C VAL A 99 37.04 4.31 -35.74
N LYS A 100 35.98 4.86 -36.30
CA LYS A 100 34.61 4.73 -35.77
C LYS A 100 33.75 3.83 -36.66
N HIS A 101 32.55 3.51 -36.20
CA HIS A 101 31.56 2.80 -36.99
C HIS A 101 30.16 3.36 -36.75
N CYS A 102 29.25 3.01 -37.63
CA CYS A 102 27.84 3.36 -37.54
C CYS A 102 27.03 2.13 -37.13
N ASP A 103 26.16 2.30 -36.13
CA ASP A 103 25.21 1.30 -35.73
C ASP A 103 23.79 1.78 -35.95
N VAL A 104 22.90 0.84 -36.30
CA VAL A 104 21.45 1.05 -36.39
C VAL A 104 20.77 0.32 -35.23
N TYR A 105 19.85 0.98 -34.60
CA TYR A 105 19.03 0.37 -33.55
C TYR A 105 17.99 -0.56 -34.18
N LYS A 106 18.07 -1.85 -33.84
CA LYS A 106 17.05 -2.84 -34.18
C LYS A 106 16.21 -3.12 -32.92
N ALA A 107 14.97 -2.65 -32.94
CA ALA A 107 13.98 -3.07 -31.97
C ALA A 107 13.74 -4.60 -32.09
N PRO A 108 13.47 -5.31 -31.00
CA PRO A 108 13.00 -6.69 -31.07
C PRO A 108 11.81 -6.76 -32.02
N ALA A 109 11.71 -7.83 -32.84
CA ALA A 109 10.57 -8.03 -33.73
C ALA A 109 9.29 -7.88 -32.89
N SER A 110 8.42 -6.94 -33.28
CA SER A 110 7.14 -6.73 -32.60
C SER A 110 6.36 -8.05 -32.62
N VAL A 111 6.16 -8.64 -31.45
CA VAL A 111 5.08 -9.61 -31.29
C VAL A 111 3.81 -8.83 -31.67
N ALA A 112 3.08 -9.33 -32.65
CA ALA A 112 1.89 -8.69 -33.17
C ALA A 112 1.02 -8.24 -32.01
N THR A 113 0.61 -6.99 -32.03
CA THR A 113 -0.33 -6.40 -31.07
C THR A 113 -1.54 -7.33 -31.01
N PRO A 114 -1.90 -7.91 -29.86
CA PRO A 114 -3.16 -8.60 -29.74
C PRO A 114 -4.23 -7.57 -30.07
N ALA A 115 -5.10 -7.86 -31.04
CA ALA A 115 -6.27 -7.07 -31.31
C ALA A 115 -6.98 -6.82 -29.97
N SER A 116 -7.45 -5.58 -29.77
CA SER A 116 -8.25 -5.22 -28.60
C SER A 116 -9.40 -6.24 -28.46
N VAL A 117 -9.19 -7.22 -27.57
CA VAL A 117 -10.25 -8.16 -27.24
C VAL A 117 -11.33 -7.36 -26.53
N PRO A 118 -12.58 -7.36 -27.02
CA PRO A 118 -13.66 -6.78 -26.25
C PRO A 118 -13.72 -7.52 -24.91
N VAL A 119 -13.48 -6.82 -23.81
CA VAL A 119 -13.57 -7.39 -22.48
C VAL A 119 -15.06 -7.61 -22.19
N THR A 120 -15.55 -8.76 -22.57
CA THR A 120 -16.87 -9.23 -22.11
C THR A 120 -16.73 -9.45 -20.60
N PRO A 121 -17.65 -8.90 -19.78
CA PRO A 121 -17.62 -9.17 -18.34
C PRO A 121 -17.62 -10.67 -18.11
N THR A 122 -16.55 -11.19 -17.51
CA THR A 122 -16.41 -12.63 -17.25
C THR A 122 -17.58 -13.06 -16.37
N ALA A 123 -18.41 -13.96 -16.89
CA ALA A 123 -19.47 -14.57 -16.10
C ALA A 123 -18.83 -15.31 -14.91
N LEU A 124 -19.42 -15.14 -13.73
CA LEU A 124 -19.02 -15.90 -12.54
C LEU A 124 -19.09 -17.41 -12.84
N PRO A 125 -18.13 -18.21 -12.39
CA PRO A 125 -18.16 -19.67 -12.60
C PRO A 125 -19.46 -20.27 -12.08
N THR A 126 -20.20 -20.96 -12.95
CA THR A 126 -21.53 -21.52 -12.66
C THR A 126 -21.51 -22.91 -12.03
N SER A 127 -20.36 -23.56 -11.89
CA SER A 127 -20.24 -24.88 -11.28
C SER A 127 -19.88 -24.77 -9.80
N ALA A 128 -20.66 -25.41 -8.92
CA ALA A 128 -20.38 -25.49 -7.49
C ALA A 128 -19.09 -26.31 -7.25
N PRO A 129 -18.03 -25.71 -6.65
CA PRO A 129 -16.80 -26.42 -6.35
C PRO A 129 -17.00 -27.40 -5.19
N ALA A 130 -16.11 -28.40 -5.07
CA ALA A 130 -16.12 -29.35 -3.96
C ALA A 130 -16.00 -28.63 -2.60
N SER A 131 -16.60 -29.18 -1.55
CA SER A 131 -16.73 -28.57 -0.20
C SER A 131 -15.41 -28.02 0.37
N ASP A 132 -14.29 -28.71 0.14
CA ASP A 132 -12.96 -28.25 0.59
C ASP A 132 -12.45 -27.04 -0.20
N THR A 133 -12.68 -27.01 -1.51
CA THR A 133 -12.34 -25.86 -2.37
C THR A 133 -13.14 -24.62 -2.00
N LEU A 134 -14.42 -24.77 -1.62
CA LEU A 134 -15.25 -23.68 -1.11
C LEU A 134 -14.67 -23.07 0.18
N THR A 135 -14.25 -23.91 1.12
CA THR A 135 -13.68 -23.46 2.39
C THR A 135 -12.37 -22.70 2.16
N ARG A 136 -11.48 -23.24 1.33
CA ARG A 136 -10.20 -22.56 1.00
C ARG A 136 -10.43 -21.21 0.31
N ASN A 137 -11.34 -21.16 -0.66
CA ASN A 137 -11.67 -19.92 -1.37
C ASN A 137 -12.28 -18.88 -0.44
N ALA A 138 -13.18 -19.29 0.46
CA ALA A 138 -13.78 -18.41 1.46
C ALA A 138 -12.73 -17.87 2.46
N SER A 139 -11.85 -18.74 2.97
CA SER A 139 -10.76 -18.35 3.87
C SER A 139 -9.78 -17.39 3.20
N ARG A 140 -9.45 -17.62 1.92
CA ARG A 140 -8.59 -16.72 1.14
C ARG A 140 -9.25 -15.36 0.95
N LEU A 141 -10.54 -15.30 0.58
CA LEU A 141 -11.26 -14.03 0.49
C LEU A 141 -11.27 -13.31 1.85
N ALA A 142 -11.50 -14.05 2.94
CA ALA A 142 -11.47 -13.47 4.28
C ALA A 142 -10.12 -12.79 4.60
N MET A 143 -9.00 -13.40 4.23
CA MET A 143 -7.67 -12.81 4.44
C MET A 143 -7.44 -11.57 3.56
N GLN A 144 -7.82 -11.63 2.29
CA GLN A 144 -7.60 -10.54 1.33
C GLN A 144 -8.50 -9.32 1.58
N ALA A 145 -9.74 -9.56 2.00
CA ALA A 145 -10.81 -8.56 2.10
C ALA A 145 -11.13 -8.11 3.53
N SER A 146 -10.37 -8.60 4.51
CA SER A 146 -10.47 -8.20 5.92
C SER A 146 -9.10 -8.09 6.58
N PHE A 147 -9.07 -7.80 7.86
CA PHE A 147 -7.82 -7.75 8.65
C PHE A 147 -7.42 -9.13 9.22
N GLY A 148 -7.91 -10.20 8.67
CA GLY A 148 -7.56 -11.56 9.06
C GLY A 148 -8.77 -12.48 9.08
N ASN A 149 -8.51 -13.76 8.80
CA ASN A 149 -9.53 -14.79 8.75
C ASN A 149 -10.03 -15.17 10.15
N THR A 150 -11.30 -15.52 10.23
CA THR A 150 -11.92 -16.21 11.37
C THR A 150 -12.80 -17.36 10.84
N GLU A 151 -13.05 -18.38 11.66
CA GLU A 151 -13.95 -19.47 11.28
C GLU A 151 -15.37 -18.97 10.95
N ALA A 152 -15.86 -18.01 11.75
CA ALA A 152 -17.18 -17.39 11.53
C ALA A 152 -17.23 -16.63 10.19
N LEU A 153 -16.18 -15.87 9.86
CA LEU A 153 -16.10 -15.15 8.59
C LEU A 153 -16.01 -16.10 7.40
N THR A 154 -15.20 -17.17 7.51
CA THR A 154 -15.15 -18.23 6.49
C THR A 154 -16.53 -18.86 6.27
N ALA A 155 -17.25 -19.16 7.35
CA ALA A 155 -18.60 -19.74 7.26
C ALA A 155 -19.61 -18.78 6.62
N GLU A 156 -19.55 -17.50 6.98
CA GLU A 156 -20.40 -16.45 6.39
C GLU A 156 -20.16 -16.32 4.89
N ILE A 157 -18.88 -16.26 4.46
CA ILE A 157 -18.52 -16.16 3.03
C ILE A 157 -18.98 -17.41 2.27
N LYS A 158 -18.84 -18.60 2.85
CA LYS A 158 -19.35 -19.86 2.25
C LYS A 158 -20.86 -19.81 2.02
N THR A 159 -21.59 -19.29 2.98
CA THR A 159 -23.06 -19.19 2.90
C THR A 159 -23.53 -18.17 1.87
N LYS A 160 -22.89 -16.99 1.83
CA LYS A 160 -23.27 -15.89 0.93
C LYS A 160 -22.68 -15.99 -0.48
N GLY A 161 -21.64 -16.81 -0.63
CA GLY A 161 -20.75 -16.76 -1.79
C GLY A 161 -19.88 -15.51 -1.79
N ALA A 162 -18.77 -15.53 -2.53
CA ALA A 162 -17.80 -14.43 -2.54
C ALA A 162 -18.42 -13.09 -2.95
N ALA A 163 -19.16 -13.06 -4.07
CA ALA A 163 -19.81 -11.84 -4.58
C ALA A 163 -20.90 -11.34 -3.62
N GLY A 164 -21.74 -12.25 -3.10
CA GLY A 164 -22.80 -11.89 -2.14
C GLY A 164 -22.25 -11.34 -0.83
N TRP A 165 -21.14 -11.89 -0.34
CA TRP A 165 -20.48 -11.36 0.85
C TRP A 165 -19.89 -9.97 0.60
N ILE A 166 -19.16 -9.75 -0.51
CA ILE A 166 -18.62 -8.45 -0.88
C ILE A 166 -19.75 -7.40 -0.98
N ALA A 167 -20.85 -7.73 -1.66
CA ALA A 167 -22.00 -6.84 -1.77
C ALA A 167 -22.58 -6.49 -0.39
N SER A 168 -22.72 -7.49 0.51
CA SER A 168 -23.22 -7.25 1.86
C SER A 168 -22.29 -6.37 2.70
N GLN A 169 -20.96 -6.50 2.53
CA GLN A 169 -19.97 -5.66 3.21
C GLN A 169 -19.99 -4.21 2.73
N MET A 170 -20.20 -3.98 1.44
CA MET A 170 -20.27 -2.62 0.88
C MET A 170 -21.46 -1.82 1.43
N LEU A 171 -22.52 -2.51 1.87
CA LEU A 171 -23.74 -1.89 2.44
C LEU A 171 -23.63 -1.60 3.94
N LEU A 172 -22.61 -2.12 4.64
CA LEU A 172 -22.47 -1.88 6.07
C LEU A 172 -22.13 -0.41 6.35
N PRO A 173 -22.68 0.16 7.45
CA PRO A 173 -22.28 1.49 7.90
C PRO A 173 -20.81 1.50 8.30
N SER A 174 -20.16 2.64 8.13
CA SER A 174 -18.75 2.84 8.44
C SER A 174 -18.51 2.92 9.95
N SER A 175 -17.59 2.11 10.47
CA SER A 175 -17.01 2.28 11.80
C SER A 175 -15.95 3.37 11.75
N ARG A 176 -16.35 4.60 12.09
CA ARG A 176 -15.52 5.80 11.94
C ARG A 176 -14.49 5.93 13.07
N TYR A 177 -13.45 6.68 12.78
CA TYR A 177 -12.52 7.17 13.79
C TYR A 177 -13.19 8.29 14.57
N THR A 178 -13.13 8.21 15.89
CA THR A 178 -13.80 9.14 16.82
C THR A 178 -12.90 9.67 17.92
N SER A 179 -11.77 8.99 18.18
CA SER A 179 -10.84 9.32 19.25
C SER A 179 -9.99 10.56 18.91
N GLY A 180 -9.49 11.21 19.96
CA GLY A 180 -8.65 12.41 19.89
C GLY A 180 -9.41 13.71 20.07
N GLY A 181 -8.66 14.82 20.08
CA GLY A 181 -9.20 16.16 20.29
C GLY A 181 -10.06 16.68 19.14
N ASN A 182 -10.42 17.95 19.24
CA ASN A 182 -11.26 18.64 18.27
C ASN A 182 -10.55 19.87 17.66
N ALA A 183 -11.26 20.62 16.83
CA ALA A 183 -10.72 21.75 16.10
C ALA A 183 -10.29 22.94 16.99
N SER A 184 -10.64 22.96 18.29
CA SER A 184 -10.18 24.01 19.22
C SER A 184 -8.66 24.05 19.36
N VAL A 185 -7.98 22.95 19.06
CA VAL A 185 -6.52 22.84 19.04
C VAL A 185 -5.87 23.91 18.17
N HIS A 186 -6.49 24.24 17.04
CA HIS A 186 -5.98 25.23 16.07
C HIS A 186 -6.80 26.54 16.06
N GLN A 187 -7.72 26.72 17.00
CA GLN A 187 -8.48 27.97 17.16
C GLN A 187 -7.82 28.93 18.15
N ASN A 188 -6.60 28.65 18.56
CA ASN A 188 -5.89 29.47 19.51
C ASN A 188 -5.41 30.77 18.87
N THR A 189 -5.66 31.90 19.52
CA THR A 189 -5.23 33.23 19.11
C THR A 189 -3.95 33.68 19.81
N SER A 190 -3.41 32.88 20.73
CA SER A 190 -2.18 33.20 21.47
C SER A 190 -0.96 32.54 20.82
N ALA A 191 0.22 33.07 21.12
CA ALA A 191 1.48 32.49 20.69
C ALA A 191 1.82 31.14 21.38
N SER A 192 1.08 30.78 22.43
CA SER A 192 1.29 29.52 23.17
C SER A 192 0.59 28.38 22.49
N SER A 193 1.22 27.21 22.48
CA SER A 193 0.63 25.97 22.03
C SER A 193 -0.60 25.61 22.88
N TYR A 194 -1.60 24.96 22.26
CA TYR A 194 -2.83 24.56 22.93
C TYR A 194 -2.58 23.81 24.25
N CYS A 195 -1.62 22.90 24.29
CA CYS A 195 -1.31 22.11 25.47
C CYS A 195 -0.44 22.84 26.52
N GLU A 196 0.09 24.03 26.19
CA GLU A 196 0.82 24.87 27.13
C GLU A 196 -0.10 25.83 27.89
N LEU A 197 -1.32 26.02 27.41
CA LEU A 197 -2.32 26.82 28.10
C LEU A 197 -2.70 26.15 29.41
N PRO A 198 -2.76 26.87 30.56
CA PRO A 198 -3.11 26.30 31.87
C PRO A 198 -4.45 25.55 31.89
N SER A 199 -5.40 25.97 31.06
CA SER A 199 -6.72 25.34 30.93
C SER A 199 -6.69 23.98 30.23
N HIS A 200 -5.62 23.66 29.52
CA HIS A 200 -5.48 22.43 28.72
C HIS A 200 -4.26 21.59 29.12
N ALA A 201 -3.40 22.14 29.98
CA ALA A 201 -2.19 21.46 30.42
C ALA A 201 -2.51 20.13 31.13
N GLY A 202 -1.85 19.07 30.70
CA GLY A 202 -2.01 17.75 31.27
C GLY A 202 -1.09 16.71 30.62
N PRO A 203 -0.80 15.60 31.29
CA PRO A 203 0.21 14.64 30.83
C PRO A 203 -0.11 13.99 29.48
N ASN A 204 -1.37 13.96 29.09
CA ASN A 204 -1.82 13.33 27.85
C ASN A 204 -2.28 14.33 26.78
N CYS A 205 -2.19 15.66 27.03
CA CYS A 205 -2.72 16.65 26.10
C CYS A 205 -2.12 16.54 24.70
N TRP A 206 -0.82 16.46 24.59
CA TRP A 206 -0.13 16.31 23.31
C TRP A 206 -0.52 15.02 22.59
N ARG A 207 -0.52 13.91 23.32
CA ARG A 207 -0.93 12.63 22.77
C ARG A 207 -2.35 12.68 22.19
N ASP A 208 -3.28 13.25 22.96
CA ASP A 208 -4.71 13.20 22.63
C ASP A 208 -5.13 14.25 21.60
N ASN A 209 -4.39 15.33 21.45
CA ASN A 209 -4.79 16.45 20.61
C ASN A 209 -3.85 16.72 19.43
N GLN A 210 -2.56 16.36 19.54
CA GLN A 210 -1.53 16.74 18.56
C GLN A 210 -0.88 15.53 17.86
N SER A 211 -1.20 14.29 18.26
CA SER A 211 -0.59 13.10 17.67
C SER A 211 -1.59 12.20 16.98
N SER A 212 -1.09 11.23 16.21
CA SER A 212 -1.91 10.19 15.58
C SER A 212 -2.28 9.03 16.52
N ILE A 213 -1.81 8.99 17.75
CA ILE A 213 -2.02 7.87 18.67
C ILE A 213 -3.50 7.52 18.92
N PRO A 214 -4.40 8.48 19.15
CA PRO A 214 -5.81 8.15 19.31
C PRO A 214 -6.44 7.46 18.09
N LEU A 215 -5.94 7.76 16.89
CA LEU A 215 -6.39 7.08 15.67
C LEU A 215 -5.92 5.63 15.63
N VAL A 216 -4.73 5.33 16.17
CA VAL A 216 -4.21 3.95 16.25
C VAL A 216 -5.13 3.09 17.13
N TRP A 217 -5.66 3.64 18.22
CA TRP A 217 -6.64 2.94 19.06
C TRP A 217 -7.90 2.59 18.28
N ASP A 218 -8.48 3.55 17.57
CA ASP A 218 -9.67 3.32 16.74
C ASP A 218 -9.38 2.33 15.61
N PHE A 219 -8.22 2.45 14.96
CA PHE A 219 -7.81 1.56 13.88
C PHE A 219 -7.81 0.10 14.31
N TYR A 220 -7.08 -0.24 15.38
CA TYR A 220 -6.98 -1.64 15.81
C TYR A 220 -8.28 -2.17 16.41
N ARG A 221 -9.09 -1.33 17.07
CA ARG A 221 -10.45 -1.70 17.46
C ARG A 221 -11.31 -2.02 16.24
N ASN A 222 -11.26 -1.18 15.22
CA ASN A 222 -12.01 -1.38 13.98
C ASN A 222 -11.52 -2.64 13.25
N ALA A 223 -10.23 -2.79 13.07
CA ALA A 223 -9.60 -3.92 12.39
C ALA A 223 -9.90 -5.27 13.07
N THR A 224 -9.95 -5.31 14.41
CA THR A 224 -10.14 -6.58 15.15
C THR A 224 -11.59 -6.90 15.48
N MET A 225 -12.45 -5.91 15.72
CA MET A 225 -13.77 -6.13 16.34
C MET A 225 -14.96 -5.65 15.49
N ARG A 226 -14.79 -4.74 14.51
CA ARG A 226 -15.94 -4.17 13.79
C ARG A 226 -16.36 -5.01 12.58
N PRO A 227 -17.65 -4.96 12.18
CA PRO A 227 -18.18 -5.82 11.11
C PRO A 227 -17.85 -5.34 9.70
N ASP A 228 -17.59 -4.04 9.48
CA ASP A 228 -17.35 -3.42 8.17
C ASP A 228 -15.91 -3.63 7.66
N GLN A 229 -15.45 -4.89 7.74
CA GLN A 229 -14.07 -5.27 7.51
C GLN A 229 -13.55 -4.88 6.12
N LEU A 230 -14.35 -5.08 5.07
CA LEU A 230 -13.94 -4.74 3.71
C LEU A 230 -13.74 -3.23 3.54
N ARG A 231 -14.61 -2.40 4.13
CA ARG A 231 -14.49 -0.94 4.11
C ARG A 231 -13.21 -0.48 4.80
N GLN A 232 -12.95 -0.99 5.99
CA GLN A 232 -11.73 -0.69 6.75
C GLN A 232 -10.47 -1.11 5.97
N ARG A 233 -10.51 -2.28 5.33
CA ARG A 233 -9.39 -2.82 4.55
C ARG A 233 -9.11 -2.03 3.27
N VAL A 234 -10.15 -1.58 2.56
CA VAL A 234 -10.03 -0.72 1.37
C VAL A 234 -9.55 0.68 1.76
N ALA A 235 -10.07 1.27 2.86
CA ALA A 235 -9.59 2.55 3.35
C ALA A 235 -8.10 2.48 3.75
N PHE A 236 -7.66 1.39 4.36
CA PHE A 236 -6.24 1.15 4.66
C PHE A 236 -5.39 1.05 3.39
N ALA A 237 -5.89 0.40 2.33
CA ALA A 237 -5.22 0.37 1.03
C ALA A 237 -5.12 1.77 0.39
N LEU A 238 -6.19 2.57 0.44
CA LEU A 238 -6.19 3.95 -0.05
C LEU A 238 -5.22 4.84 0.75
N GLN A 239 -5.14 4.66 2.08
CA GLN A 239 -4.17 5.37 2.93
C GLN A 239 -2.71 5.13 2.51
N GLN A 240 -2.41 3.95 1.99
CA GLN A 240 -1.07 3.61 1.48
C GLN A 240 -0.79 4.21 0.09
N ILE A 241 -1.83 4.71 -0.60
CA ILE A 241 -1.72 5.37 -1.91
C ILE A 241 -1.71 6.90 -1.76
N VAL A 242 -2.70 7.46 -1.03
CA VAL A 242 -2.85 8.92 -0.82
C VAL A 242 -2.34 9.28 0.58
N VAL A 243 -1.03 9.25 0.72
CA VAL A 243 -0.31 9.26 2.00
C VAL A 243 -0.32 10.63 2.67
N VAL A 244 -0.60 10.64 3.97
CA VAL A 244 -0.26 11.72 4.92
C VAL A 244 0.39 11.11 6.15
N SER A 245 1.22 11.87 6.85
CA SER A 245 1.98 11.35 8.01
C SER A 245 1.79 12.17 9.27
N GLY A 246 1.45 11.48 10.37
CA GLY A 246 1.48 12.04 11.71
C GLY A 246 2.90 12.20 12.29
N VAL A 247 3.95 12.01 11.48
CA VAL A 247 5.32 12.43 11.81
C VAL A 247 5.48 13.93 11.58
N ASP A 248 4.86 14.43 10.49
CA ASP A 248 5.03 15.80 10.01
C ASP A 248 3.84 16.70 10.35
N LEU A 249 2.73 16.10 10.77
CA LEU A 249 1.46 16.80 10.98
C LEU A 249 1.00 16.73 12.44
N ASP A 250 0.61 17.87 12.97
CA ASP A 250 -0.05 18.01 14.26
C ASP A 250 -1.58 18.12 14.08
N GLY A 251 -2.32 17.88 15.17
CA GLY A 251 -3.78 17.99 15.15
C GLY A 251 -4.47 16.67 14.83
N THR A 252 -4.67 15.85 15.86
CA THR A 252 -5.33 14.53 15.77
C THR A 252 -6.64 14.58 15.00
N TYR A 253 -7.48 15.61 15.23
CA TYR A 253 -8.77 15.74 14.58
C TYR A 253 -8.68 15.90 13.06
N GLY A 254 -7.63 16.59 12.56
CA GLY A 254 -7.39 16.74 11.13
C GLY A 254 -7.04 15.41 10.47
N LEU A 255 -6.08 14.68 11.05
CA LEU A 255 -5.74 13.33 10.60
C LEU A 255 -6.97 12.40 10.64
N ARG A 256 -7.78 12.49 11.71
CA ARG A 256 -9.03 11.74 11.84
C ARG A 256 -10.02 12.07 10.72
N ASN A 257 -10.22 13.34 10.41
CA ASN A 257 -11.09 13.77 9.32
C ASN A 257 -10.62 13.21 7.98
N TYR A 258 -9.31 13.26 7.72
CA TYR A 258 -8.71 12.70 6.52
C TYR A 258 -8.96 11.18 6.41
N GLN A 259 -8.72 10.41 7.47
CA GLN A 259 -8.97 8.97 7.46
C GLN A 259 -10.46 8.63 7.30
N ASN A 260 -11.35 9.39 7.92
CA ASN A 260 -12.80 9.23 7.73
C ASN A 260 -13.23 9.52 6.29
N THR A 261 -12.58 10.45 5.60
CA THR A 261 -12.79 10.70 4.17
C THR A 261 -12.47 9.46 3.32
N LEU A 262 -11.38 8.75 3.63
CA LEU A 262 -11.03 7.50 2.94
C LEU A 262 -12.03 6.38 3.23
N LEU A 263 -12.53 6.27 4.46
CA LEU A 263 -13.59 5.32 4.82
C LEU A 263 -14.89 5.59 4.05
N ASP A 264 -15.30 6.86 3.97
CA ASP A 264 -16.53 7.25 3.29
C ASP A 264 -16.45 6.96 1.79
N ASN A 265 -15.27 7.09 1.19
CA ASN A 265 -15.03 6.89 -0.22
C ASN A 265 -14.49 5.50 -0.60
N ALA A 266 -14.39 4.56 0.34
CA ALA A 266 -13.82 3.24 0.08
C ALA A 266 -14.51 2.49 -1.08
N PHE A 267 -15.79 2.75 -1.32
CA PHE A 267 -16.60 2.21 -2.43
C PHE A 267 -17.23 3.31 -3.30
N GLY A 268 -16.72 4.54 -3.19
CA GLY A 268 -17.17 5.68 -3.99
C GLY A 268 -16.46 5.77 -5.34
N ASN A 269 -16.11 6.98 -5.76
CA ASN A 269 -15.41 7.21 -7.02
C ASN A 269 -14.00 7.77 -6.75
N TYR A 270 -12.98 7.24 -7.42
CA TYR A 270 -11.59 7.65 -7.22
C TYR A 270 -11.34 9.13 -7.57
N ARG A 271 -12.07 9.68 -8.54
CA ARG A 271 -12.05 11.12 -8.83
C ARG A 271 -12.46 11.95 -7.62
N GLN A 272 -13.47 11.47 -6.87
CA GLN A 272 -13.91 12.13 -5.64
C GLN A 272 -12.87 11.99 -4.52
N VAL A 273 -12.19 10.84 -4.43
CA VAL A 273 -11.03 10.69 -3.52
C VAL A 273 -9.98 11.73 -3.83
N LEU A 274 -9.54 11.84 -5.10
CA LEU A 274 -8.55 12.85 -5.51
C LEU A 274 -9.01 14.28 -5.23
N LYS A 275 -10.30 14.60 -5.45
CA LYS A 275 -10.86 15.93 -5.15
C LYS A 275 -10.76 16.25 -3.65
N GLN A 276 -11.17 15.33 -2.79
CA GLN A 276 -11.14 15.53 -1.35
C GLN A 276 -9.72 15.55 -0.80
N VAL A 277 -8.80 14.78 -1.38
CA VAL A 277 -7.37 14.86 -1.09
C VAL A 277 -6.82 16.25 -1.44
N ALA A 278 -7.14 16.76 -2.62
CA ALA A 278 -6.68 18.08 -3.06
C ALA A 278 -7.26 19.23 -2.23
N LEU A 279 -8.47 19.08 -1.70
CA LEU A 279 -9.13 20.09 -0.86
C LEU A 279 -8.84 19.92 0.64
N SER A 280 -8.23 18.82 1.05
CA SER A 280 -7.90 18.57 2.44
C SER A 280 -6.81 19.52 2.94
N PRO A 281 -7.05 20.31 3.98
CA PRO A 281 -6.01 21.15 4.57
C PRO A 281 -4.88 20.34 5.23
N VAL A 282 -5.15 19.11 5.65
CA VAL A 282 -4.14 18.16 6.14
C VAL A 282 -3.16 17.79 5.03
N MET A 283 -3.66 17.48 3.85
CA MET A 283 -2.82 17.24 2.66
C MET A 283 -2.16 18.53 2.20
N GLY A 284 -2.86 19.65 2.31
CA GLY A 284 -2.34 20.96 1.99
C GLY A 284 -1.11 21.34 2.83
N ASP A 285 -1.11 21.01 4.12
CA ASP A 285 0.07 21.17 4.98
C ASP A 285 1.16 20.13 4.64
N TYR A 286 0.78 18.88 4.46
CA TYR A 286 1.74 17.80 4.23
C TYR A 286 2.57 17.99 2.96
N LEU A 287 1.93 18.43 1.87
CA LEU A 287 2.59 18.62 0.57
C LEU A 287 2.66 20.09 0.11
N ASN A 288 2.53 21.04 1.04
CA ASN A 288 2.74 22.48 0.80
C ASN A 288 1.79 23.09 -0.25
N ASN A 289 0.55 22.60 -0.35
CA ASN A 289 -0.46 23.20 -1.23
C ASN A 289 -1.32 24.26 -0.55
N VAL A 290 -1.39 24.27 0.78
CA VAL A 290 -2.00 25.36 1.51
C VAL A 290 -1.14 26.62 1.36
N ASN A 291 -1.79 27.77 1.10
CA ASN A 291 -1.12 29.05 0.81
C ASN A 291 -0.14 29.01 -0.40
N ASN A 292 -0.37 28.10 -1.33
CA ASN A 292 0.40 28.02 -2.58
C ASN A 292 0.00 29.16 -3.50
N ASP A 293 0.94 30.09 -3.80
CA ASP A 293 0.70 31.35 -4.49
C ASP A 293 1.16 31.31 -5.95
N LYS A 294 0.36 31.90 -6.84
CA LYS A 294 0.71 32.05 -8.27
C LYS A 294 2.01 32.79 -8.53
N ALA A 295 2.47 33.65 -7.60
CA ALA A 295 3.72 34.39 -7.77
C ALA A 295 4.96 33.48 -7.69
N ALA A 296 4.88 32.39 -6.91
CA ALA A 296 5.94 31.39 -6.78
C ALA A 296 5.31 30.03 -6.42
N PRO A 297 4.73 29.32 -7.38
CA PRO A 297 4.00 28.09 -7.11
C PRO A 297 4.92 27.00 -6.57
N ASN A 298 4.49 26.37 -5.48
CA ASN A 298 5.15 25.18 -4.94
C ASN A 298 4.73 23.95 -5.75
N GLU A 299 5.69 23.18 -6.22
CA GLU A 299 5.46 22.01 -7.07
C GLU A 299 5.22 20.71 -6.28
N ASN A 300 5.42 20.70 -4.96
CA ASN A 300 5.44 19.47 -4.16
C ASN A 300 4.13 18.66 -4.31
N PHE A 301 2.99 19.28 -3.99
CA PHE A 301 1.69 18.62 -4.15
C PHE A 301 1.41 18.22 -5.60
N ALA A 302 1.69 19.07 -6.57
CA ALA A 302 1.46 18.78 -7.98
C ALA A 302 2.27 17.57 -8.45
N ARG A 303 3.51 17.44 -8.02
CA ARG A 303 4.40 16.33 -8.34
C ARG A 303 3.85 15.02 -7.78
N GLU A 304 3.48 14.98 -6.50
CA GLU A 304 2.96 13.77 -5.88
C GLU A 304 1.54 13.44 -6.36
N PHE A 305 0.75 14.43 -6.71
CA PHE A 305 -0.58 14.24 -7.29
C PHE A 305 -0.51 13.53 -8.64
N LEU A 306 0.54 13.80 -9.43
CA LEU A 306 0.87 13.09 -10.66
C LEU A 306 1.53 11.73 -10.39
N GLN A 307 2.61 11.74 -9.62
CA GLN A 307 3.53 10.61 -9.45
C GLN A 307 2.92 9.46 -8.64
N LEU A 308 2.36 9.77 -7.46
CA LEU A 308 1.93 8.75 -6.50
C LEU A 308 0.42 8.52 -6.54
N PHE A 309 -0.37 9.57 -6.76
CA PHE A 309 -1.81 9.51 -6.58
C PHE A 309 -2.59 9.24 -7.87
N SER A 310 -1.98 9.34 -9.07
CA SER A 310 -2.77 9.21 -10.30
C SER A 310 -2.09 8.47 -11.44
N VAL A 311 -1.04 9.02 -12.07
CA VAL A 311 -0.55 8.52 -13.37
C VAL A 311 0.78 7.77 -13.30
N GLY A 312 1.56 7.97 -12.23
CA GLY A 312 2.90 7.39 -12.10
C GLY A 312 3.93 8.05 -13.02
N THR A 313 5.20 7.64 -12.89
CA THR A 313 6.33 8.25 -13.60
C THR A 313 6.58 7.68 -14.99
N CYS A 314 6.12 6.46 -15.27
CA CYS A 314 6.39 5.75 -16.52
C CYS A 314 5.09 5.47 -17.29
N LEU A 315 5.11 5.64 -18.61
CA LEU A 315 3.97 5.28 -19.46
C LEU A 315 3.68 3.78 -19.41
N LEU A 316 2.41 3.45 -19.18
CA LEU A 316 1.92 2.08 -19.02
C LEU A 316 0.99 1.68 -20.18
N ASN A 317 0.98 0.38 -20.47
CA ASN A 317 -0.10 -0.29 -21.17
C ASN A 317 -1.28 -0.56 -20.19
N ALA A 318 -2.45 -0.91 -20.71
CA ALA A 318 -3.63 -1.22 -19.92
C ALA A 318 -3.43 -2.40 -18.94
N ASP A 319 -2.46 -3.24 -19.18
CA ASP A 319 -2.05 -4.37 -18.36
C ASP A 319 -0.97 -4.04 -17.30
N GLY A 320 -0.65 -2.76 -17.14
CA GLY A 320 0.35 -2.27 -16.18
C GLY A 320 1.80 -2.51 -16.57
N SER A 321 2.07 -3.09 -17.74
CA SER A 321 3.43 -3.21 -18.28
C SER A 321 3.92 -1.86 -18.83
N LEU A 322 5.24 -1.68 -18.87
CA LEU A 322 5.84 -0.48 -19.43
C LEU A 322 5.58 -0.39 -20.94
N ARG A 323 5.09 0.76 -21.40
CA ARG A 323 4.87 0.99 -22.83
C ARG A 323 6.20 1.01 -23.57
N GLY A 324 6.34 0.14 -24.56
CA GLY A 324 7.60 -0.01 -25.30
C GLY A 324 8.69 -0.77 -24.54
N GLY A 325 8.37 -1.41 -23.41
CA GLY A 325 9.29 -2.27 -22.65
C GLY A 325 10.32 -1.53 -21.78
N ALA A 326 10.30 -0.19 -21.78
CA ALA A 326 11.17 0.65 -20.97
C ALA A 326 10.38 1.83 -20.38
N CYS A 327 10.87 2.40 -19.28
CA CYS A 327 10.25 3.57 -18.68
C CYS A 327 10.40 4.80 -19.58
N ALA A 328 9.34 5.16 -20.31
CA ALA A 328 9.20 6.45 -20.95
C ALA A 328 8.45 7.38 -19.98
N PRO A 329 8.93 8.63 -19.77
CA PRO A 329 8.29 9.53 -18.81
C PRO A 329 6.81 9.79 -19.13
N THR A 330 5.96 9.77 -18.12
CA THR A 330 4.54 10.13 -18.23
C THR A 330 4.36 11.64 -18.44
N TYR A 331 5.22 12.41 -17.82
CA TYR A 331 5.23 13.88 -17.83
C TYR A 331 6.67 14.42 -17.67
N ASP A 332 6.83 15.69 -17.94
CA ASP A 332 8.07 16.46 -17.76
C ASP A 332 7.90 17.54 -16.67
N ASN A 333 8.95 18.31 -16.41
CA ASN A 333 8.92 19.38 -15.41
C ASN A 333 7.98 20.53 -15.80
N ASP A 334 7.78 20.82 -17.08
CA ASP A 334 6.86 21.85 -17.52
C ASP A 334 5.41 21.45 -17.24
N THR A 335 5.10 20.16 -17.40
CA THR A 335 3.82 19.60 -16.99
C THR A 335 3.61 19.73 -15.47
N VAL A 336 4.58 19.34 -14.64
CA VAL A 336 4.50 19.52 -13.18
C VAL A 336 4.22 20.97 -12.80
N ARG A 337 4.93 21.89 -13.43
CA ARG A 337 4.76 23.34 -13.23
C ARG A 337 3.37 23.82 -13.64
N ALA A 338 2.83 23.32 -14.76
CA ALA A 338 1.47 23.65 -15.21
C ALA A 338 0.42 23.24 -14.17
N TYR A 339 0.55 22.02 -13.60
CA TYR A 339 -0.32 21.55 -12.52
C TYR A 339 -0.12 22.37 -11.23
N ALA A 340 1.11 22.72 -10.87
CA ALA A 340 1.38 23.55 -9.69
C ALA A 340 0.69 24.91 -9.78
N TYR A 341 0.75 25.59 -10.94
CA TYR A 341 0.02 26.81 -11.18
C TYR A 341 -1.51 26.63 -11.09
N ALA A 342 -2.04 25.56 -11.71
CA ALA A 342 -3.48 25.26 -11.70
C ALA A 342 -4.02 25.00 -10.28
N LEU A 343 -3.16 24.56 -9.36
CA LEU A 343 -3.50 24.22 -7.97
C LEU A 343 -3.19 25.33 -6.97
N THR A 344 -2.82 26.56 -7.43
CA THR A 344 -2.59 27.72 -6.56
C THR A 344 -3.88 28.31 -6.00
N GLY A 345 -3.75 29.11 -4.96
CA GLY A 345 -4.84 29.96 -4.44
C GLY A 345 -5.72 29.29 -3.39
N TRP A 346 -5.29 28.22 -2.75
CA TRP A 346 -6.01 27.54 -1.68
C TRP A 346 -5.43 27.88 -0.31
N THR A 347 -6.31 28.08 0.69
CA THR A 347 -5.92 28.32 2.08
C THR A 347 -6.82 27.56 3.04
N TYR A 348 -6.52 27.61 4.33
CA TYR A 348 -7.29 26.93 5.38
C TYR A 348 -8.77 27.30 5.37
N PRO A 349 -9.68 26.40 5.79
CA PRO A 349 -11.11 26.70 5.91
C PRO A 349 -11.35 27.87 6.85
N ALA A 350 -12.38 28.68 6.54
CA ALA A 350 -12.77 29.85 7.34
C ALA A 350 -13.48 29.41 8.62
N GLY A 351 -12.72 29.00 9.64
CA GLY A 351 -13.22 28.72 10.99
C GLY A 351 -13.15 29.92 11.93
N GLY A 352 -13.19 31.13 11.40
CA GLY A 352 -12.91 32.42 12.04
C GLY A 352 -12.17 33.31 11.05
N ALA A 353 -11.34 34.23 11.46
CA ALA A 353 -10.55 35.04 10.56
C ALA A 353 -9.49 34.19 9.84
N THR A 354 -9.71 33.83 8.58
CA THR A 354 -8.72 33.16 7.77
C THR A 354 -7.73 34.18 7.23
N ALA A 355 -6.47 34.02 7.58
CA ALA A 355 -5.41 34.86 7.02
C ALA A 355 -4.61 34.04 6.00
N TRP A 356 -4.51 34.55 4.77
CA TRP A 356 -3.53 34.05 3.83
C TRP A 356 -2.12 34.22 4.41
N GLY A 357 -1.30 33.19 4.34
CA GLY A 357 0.07 33.28 4.83
C GLY A 357 0.18 33.37 6.34
N CYS A 358 -0.73 32.78 7.09
CA CYS A 358 -0.65 32.73 8.54
C CYS A 358 0.55 31.86 8.98
N TRP A 359 1.71 32.42 8.90
CA TRP A 359 2.96 31.82 9.37
C TRP A 359 3.74 32.90 10.17
N PRO A 360 4.34 32.50 11.28
CA PRO A 360 4.32 31.22 11.97
C PRO A 360 3.08 31.01 12.85
N GLU A 361 2.32 32.08 13.11
CA GLU A 361 1.27 32.16 14.10
C GLU A 361 0.11 33.03 13.63
N GLY A 362 -1.09 32.64 13.92
CA GLY A 362 -2.30 33.36 13.59
C GLY A 362 -3.54 32.54 13.84
N THR A 363 -4.67 33.21 13.95
CA THR A 363 -5.97 32.59 14.09
C THR A 363 -6.21 31.67 12.91
N ASN A 364 -6.55 30.41 13.21
CA ASN A 364 -6.85 29.35 12.23
C ASN A 364 -5.69 28.89 11.34
N CYS A 365 -4.44 29.22 11.65
CA CYS A 365 -3.31 28.50 11.08
C CYS A 365 -3.44 27.01 11.39
N ARG A 366 -3.18 26.16 10.40
CA ARG A 366 -3.35 24.69 10.50
C ARG A 366 -4.78 24.26 10.90
N PHE A 367 -5.79 25.07 10.61
CA PHE A 367 -7.16 24.69 10.88
C PHE A 367 -7.64 23.64 9.88
N HIS A 368 -7.81 22.40 10.33
CA HIS A 368 -8.09 21.23 9.49
C HIS A 368 -9.56 20.77 9.50
N ASN A 369 -10.49 21.66 9.83
CA ASN A 369 -11.91 21.33 9.90
C ASN A 369 -12.69 21.88 8.71
N GLY A 370 -12.91 21.04 7.71
CA GLY A 370 -13.54 21.38 6.44
C GLY A 370 -12.55 21.41 5.28
N ASP A 371 -13.04 21.73 4.09
CA ASP A 371 -12.25 21.85 2.87
C ASP A 371 -11.50 23.18 2.82
N MET A 372 -10.33 23.21 2.19
CA MET A 372 -9.62 24.45 1.86
C MET A 372 -10.52 25.37 1.04
N VAL A 373 -10.36 26.67 1.23
CA VAL A 373 -11.12 27.72 0.54
C VAL A 373 -10.25 28.47 -0.47
N ALA A 374 -10.87 28.91 -1.58
CA ALA A 374 -10.16 29.59 -2.65
C ALA A 374 -9.97 31.08 -2.36
N VAL A 375 -8.76 31.62 -2.62
CA VAL A 375 -8.41 33.03 -2.59
C VAL A 375 -8.08 33.49 -4.00
N ALA A 376 -9.04 34.09 -4.68
CA ALA A 376 -8.95 34.43 -6.11
C ALA A 376 -7.71 35.27 -6.47
N ALA A 377 -7.29 36.20 -5.59
CA ALA A 377 -6.10 37.03 -5.81
C ALA A 377 -4.79 36.23 -5.88
N ARG A 378 -4.77 35.02 -5.32
CA ARG A 378 -3.60 34.14 -5.22
C ARG A 378 -3.61 33.00 -6.24
N HIS A 379 -4.75 32.81 -6.92
CA HIS A 379 -4.89 31.78 -7.95
C HIS A 379 -4.34 32.24 -9.30
N ASP A 380 -3.63 31.34 -10.01
CA ASP A 380 -3.21 31.54 -11.39
C ASP A 380 -4.39 31.25 -12.34
N ASN A 381 -4.77 32.23 -13.12
CA ASN A 381 -5.85 32.13 -14.08
C ASN A 381 -5.38 32.14 -15.55
N ALA A 382 -4.11 31.89 -15.82
CA ALA A 382 -3.59 31.75 -17.18
C ALA A 382 -4.01 30.41 -17.80
N SER A 383 -4.04 30.36 -19.14
CA SER A 383 -4.24 29.09 -19.84
C SER A 383 -3.04 28.20 -19.69
N ARG A 384 -3.27 26.89 -19.54
CA ARG A 384 -2.22 25.88 -19.34
C ARG A 384 -2.55 24.61 -20.11
N GLN A 385 -1.50 23.90 -20.57
CA GLN A 385 -1.66 22.55 -21.10
C GLN A 385 -1.45 21.54 -19.97
N LEU A 386 -2.41 20.63 -19.82
CA LEU A 386 -2.39 19.53 -18.88
C LEU A 386 -2.22 18.19 -19.62
N LEU A 387 -2.13 17.11 -18.88
CA LEU A 387 -2.07 15.75 -19.44
C LEU A 387 -3.33 15.36 -20.22
N ALA A 388 -3.25 14.27 -20.96
CA ALA A 388 -4.33 13.71 -21.79
C ALA A 388 -4.92 14.71 -22.82
N GLY A 389 -4.12 15.65 -23.31
CA GLY A 389 -4.56 16.67 -24.28
C GLY A 389 -5.54 17.70 -23.70
N THR A 390 -5.65 17.77 -22.38
CA THR A 390 -6.55 18.69 -21.68
C THR A 390 -5.95 20.09 -21.63
N SER A 391 -6.75 21.11 -21.98
CA SER A 391 -6.37 22.52 -21.88
C SER A 391 -7.13 23.20 -20.75
N LEU A 392 -6.42 23.80 -19.81
CA LEU A 392 -6.97 24.74 -18.84
C LEU A 392 -7.16 26.09 -19.53
N ARG A 393 -8.39 26.59 -19.58
CA ARG A 393 -8.69 27.89 -20.19
C ARG A 393 -8.31 29.03 -19.26
N ALA A 394 -7.94 30.17 -19.84
CA ALA A 394 -7.73 31.38 -19.05
C ALA A 394 -9.03 31.85 -18.35
N GLY A 395 -8.88 32.50 -17.21
CA GLY A 395 -9.97 33.12 -16.45
C GLY A 395 -10.75 32.15 -15.56
N LEU A 396 -10.37 30.89 -15.43
CA LEU A 396 -11.01 29.96 -14.50
C LEU A 396 -10.71 30.35 -13.05
N THR A 397 -11.68 30.09 -12.18
CA THR A 397 -11.50 30.15 -10.72
C THR A 397 -10.79 28.90 -10.22
N ALA A 398 -10.15 28.95 -9.03
CA ALA A 398 -9.46 27.80 -8.45
C ALA A 398 -10.36 26.54 -8.35
N PRO A 399 -11.64 26.61 -7.92
CA PRO A 399 -12.52 25.46 -7.96
C PRO A 399 -12.77 24.91 -9.36
N ALA A 400 -12.96 25.78 -10.36
CA ALA A 400 -13.16 25.34 -11.74
C ALA A 400 -11.89 24.75 -12.36
N ALA A 401 -10.73 25.33 -12.05
CA ALA A 401 -9.43 24.79 -12.46
C ALA A 401 -9.16 23.40 -11.86
N LEU A 402 -9.50 23.19 -10.58
CA LEU A 402 -9.37 21.88 -9.93
C LEU A 402 -10.22 20.80 -10.64
N GLU A 403 -11.45 21.10 -11.05
CA GLU A 403 -12.26 20.15 -11.80
C GLU A 403 -11.59 19.73 -13.12
N VAL A 404 -11.02 20.67 -13.87
CA VAL A 404 -10.27 20.37 -15.10
C VAL A 404 -9.02 19.55 -14.83
N VAL A 405 -8.28 19.85 -13.75
CA VAL A 405 -7.14 19.06 -13.28
C VAL A 405 -7.56 17.60 -13.03
N LEU A 406 -8.63 17.40 -12.25
CA LEU A 406 -9.15 16.07 -11.93
C LEU A 406 -9.58 15.31 -13.19
N ASP A 407 -10.25 15.97 -14.12
CA ASP A 407 -10.67 15.36 -15.38
C ASP A 407 -9.47 14.92 -16.23
N SER A 408 -8.40 15.74 -16.29
CA SER A 408 -7.18 15.38 -17.01
C SER A 408 -6.49 14.16 -16.45
N LEU A 409 -6.43 14.04 -15.11
CA LEU A 409 -5.84 12.89 -14.43
C LEU A 409 -6.69 11.62 -14.65
N MET A 410 -8.00 11.74 -14.51
CA MET A 410 -8.90 10.61 -14.72
C MET A 410 -8.97 10.15 -16.17
N ALA A 411 -8.81 11.06 -17.14
CA ALA A 411 -8.78 10.73 -18.55
C ALA A 411 -7.47 10.06 -18.99
N HIS A 412 -6.37 10.25 -18.24
CA HIS A 412 -5.07 9.73 -18.61
C HIS A 412 -5.08 8.19 -18.67
N PRO A 413 -4.48 7.57 -19.72
CA PRO A 413 -4.50 6.10 -19.90
C PRO A 413 -3.85 5.33 -18.74
N ASN A 414 -2.85 5.92 -18.09
CA ASN A 414 -2.13 5.27 -16.99
C ASN A 414 -2.94 5.13 -15.72
N THR A 415 -3.90 6.01 -15.45
CA THR A 415 -4.57 6.07 -14.13
C THR A 415 -5.22 4.75 -13.77
N ALA A 416 -5.90 4.11 -14.70
CA ALA A 416 -6.56 2.83 -14.45
C ALA A 416 -5.58 1.68 -14.12
N PRO A 417 -4.55 1.39 -14.94
CA PRO A 417 -3.59 0.33 -14.63
C PRO A 417 -2.71 0.66 -13.42
N PHE A 418 -2.35 1.93 -13.21
CA PHE A 418 -1.53 2.36 -12.09
C PHE A 418 -2.23 2.14 -10.74
N ILE A 419 -3.46 2.64 -10.60
CA ILE A 419 -4.26 2.47 -9.38
C ILE A 419 -4.75 1.03 -9.22
N GLY A 420 -5.16 0.39 -10.32
CA GLY A 420 -5.59 -1.01 -10.31
C GLY A 420 -4.49 -1.95 -9.81
N LYS A 421 -3.26 -1.81 -10.30
CA LYS A 421 -2.09 -2.59 -9.85
C LYS A 421 -1.82 -2.39 -8.36
N GLN A 422 -1.84 -1.14 -7.88
CA GLN A 422 -1.62 -0.85 -6.45
C GLN A 422 -2.71 -1.48 -5.57
N LEU A 423 -3.97 -1.40 -5.96
CA LEU A 423 -5.06 -2.06 -5.21
C LEU A 423 -4.90 -3.58 -5.17
N ILE A 424 -4.47 -4.20 -6.29
CA ILE A 424 -4.15 -5.64 -6.29
C ILE A 424 -3.00 -5.94 -5.31
N GLN A 425 -1.94 -5.14 -5.33
CA GLN A 425 -0.78 -5.31 -4.45
C GLN A 425 -1.15 -5.15 -2.97
N GLN A 426 -2.00 -4.20 -2.66
CA GLN A 426 -2.47 -4.00 -1.29
C GLN A 426 -3.38 -5.14 -0.81
N LEU A 427 -4.26 -5.66 -1.65
CA LEU A 427 -5.31 -6.59 -1.23
C LEU A 427 -4.97 -8.06 -1.48
N VAL A 428 -4.25 -8.41 -2.57
CA VAL A 428 -4.17 -9.80 -3.06
C VAL A 428 -2.74 -10.30 -3.26
N SER A 429 -1.95 -9.66 -4.13
CA SER A 429 -0.66 -10.21 -4.58
C SER A 429 0.32 -9.13 -4.98
N SER A 430 1.59 -9.26 -4.56
CA SER A 430 2.65 -8.33 -4.95
C SER A 430 2.95 -8.33 -6.45
N ASN A 431 2.77 -9.45 -7.12
CA ASN A 431 3.12 -9.65 -8.54
C ASN A 431 1.91 -10.17 -9.33
N PRO A 432 0.89 -9.31 -9.56
CA PRO A 432 -0.24 -9.70 -10.41
C PRO A 432 0.20 -9.94 -11.86
N SER A 433 -0.46 -10.87 -12.54
CA SER A 433 -0.24 -11.05 -13.98
C SER A 433 -0.70 -9.81 -14.76
N PRO A 434 -0.11 -9.53 -15.93
CA PRO A 434 -0.59 -8.47 -16.82
C PRO A 434 -2.08 -8.62 -17.16
N ALA A 435 -2.55 -9.84 -17.35
CA ALA A 435 -3.96 -10.11 -17.63
C ALA A 435 -4.88 -9.72 -16.46
N TYR A 436 -4.45 -9.95 -15.23
CA TYR A 436 -5.20 -9.53 -14.05
C TYR A 436 -5.28 -8.01 -13.96
N VAL A 437 -4.15 -7.31 -14.08
CA VAL A 437 -4.11 -5.83 -14.09
C VAL A 437 -5.02 -5.27 -15.19
N SER A 438 -5.00 -5.87 -16.40
CA SER A 438 -5.86 -5.45 -17.51
C SER A 438 -7.35 -5.56 -17.19
N ARG A 439 -7.81 -6.65 -16.57
CA ARG A 439 -9.21 -6.83 -16.18
C ARG A 439 -9.66 -5.83 -15.11
N VAL A 440 -8.81 -5.57 -14.11
CA VAL A 440 -9.08 -4.55 -13.09
C VAL A 440 -9.09 -3.15 -13.68
N SER A 441 -8.14 -2.84 -14.58
CA SER A 441 -8.11 -1.57 -15.33
C SER A 441 -9.38 -1.36 -16.15
N ALA A 442 -9.88 -2.41 -16.81
CA ALA A 442 -11.13 -2.34 -17.55
C ALA A 442 -12.33 -2.04 -16.64
N ALA A 443 -12.41 -2.66 -15.47
CA ALA A 443 -13.46 -2.37 -14.49
C ALA A 443 -13.40 -0.93 -13.99
N PHE A 444 -12.21 -0.39 -13.73
CA PHE A 444 -11.99 1.01 -13.37
C PHE A 444 -12.44 1.96 -14.49
N ILE A 445 -12.08 1.67 -15.75
CA ILE A 445 -12.42 2.50 -16.92
C ILE A 445 -13.93 2.51 -17.16
N VAL A 446 -14.56 1.33 -17.14
CA VAL A 446 -16.00 1.19 -17.38
C VAL A 446 -16.82 1.61 -16.16
N GLY A 447 -16.24 1.59 -14.97
CA GLY A 447 -16.92 1.84 -13.70
C GLY A 447 -17.93 0.76 -13.34
N LYS A 448 -17.75 -0.47 -13.88
CA LYS A 448 -18.65 -1.59 -13.66
C LYS A 448 -17.91 -2.93 -13.68
N TYR A 449 -18.29 -3.83 -12.77
CA TYR A 449 -17.87 -5.21 -12.75
C TYR A 449 -19.03 -6.09 -12.27
N ALA A 450 -19.55 -6.94 -13.13
CA ALA A 450 -20.77 -7.71 -12.88
C ALA A 450 -21.92 -6.80 -12.38
N THR A 451 -22.39 -7.00 -11.16
CA THR A 451 -23.45 -6.20 -10.52
C THR A 451 -22.92 -4.99 -9.73
N PHE A 452 -21.59 -4.83 -9.61
CA PHE A 452 -20.95 -3.77 -8.84
C PHE A 452 -20.69 -2.53 -9.70
N GLY A 453 -20.78 -1.36 -9.07
CA GLY A 453 -20.44 -0.07 -9.66
C GLY A 453 -21.59 0.63 -10.37
N THR A 454 -21.37 1.91 -10.66
CA THR A 454 -22.36 2.85 -11.19
C THR A 454 -22.27 3.03 -12.71
N GLY A 455 -21.23 2.52 -13.36
CA GLY A 455 -20.91 2.77 -14.77
C GLY A 455 -20.11 4.06 -14.99
N GLN A 456 -19.59 4.69 -13.93
CA GLN A 456 -18.74 5.87 -14.03
C GLN A 456 -17.27 5.50 -13.85
N ARG A 457 -16.41 5.99 -14.74
CA ARG A 457 -14.96 5.78 -14.65
C ARG A 457 -14.44 6.13 -13.25
N GLY A 458 -13.61 5.24 -12.69
CA GLY A 458 -13.06 5.43 -11.36
C GLY A 458 -13.92 4.88 -10.22
N ASP A 459 -15.01 4.15 -10.51
CA ASP A 459 -15.85 3.53 -9.49
C ASP A 459 -15.05 2.48 -8.69
N LEU A 460 -14.90 2.74 -7.39
CA LEU A 460 -14.11 1.87 -6.49
C LEU A 460 -14.88 0.61 -6.09
N ALA A 461 -16.21 0.63 -6.05
CA ALA A 461 -16.97 -0.59 -5.78
C ALA A 461 -16.76 -1.63 -6.91
N ALA A 462 -16.82 -1.18 -8.17
CA ALA A 462 -16.51 -2.01 -9.33
C ALA A 462 -15.05 -2.49 -9.32
N THR A 463 -14.10 -1.58 -9.04
CA THR A 463 -12.67 -1.88 -9.06
C THR A 463 -12.29 -2.87 -7.97
N VAL A 464 -12.74 -2.67 -6.73
CA VAL A 464 -12.49 -3.58 -5.59
C VAL A 464 -13.14 -4.95 -5.84
N ALA A 465 -14.36 -4.99 -6.39
CA ALA A 465 -14.99 -6.25 -6.76
C ALA A 465 -14.19 -6.98 -7.85
N ALA A 466 -13.67 -6.25 -8.86
CA ALA A 466 -12.80 -6.82 -9.89
C ALA A 466 -11.50 -7.37 -9.29
N VAL A 467 -10.88 -6.65 -8.34
CA VAL A 467 -9.68 -7.13 -7.62
C VAL A 467 -9.98 -8.43 -6.87
N LEU A 468 -11.03 -8.46 -6.07
CA LEU A 468 -11.27 -9.57 -5.15
C LEU A 468 -11.93 -10.79 -5.81
N LEU A 469 -12.67 -10.61 -6.91
CA LEU A 469 -13.39 -11.69 -7.62
C LEU A 469 -12.67 -12.16 -8.87
N ASP A 470 -11.52 -11.59 -9.21
CA ASP A 470 -10.74 -12.01 -10.36
C ASP A 470 -10.40 -13.50 -10.30
N PRO A 471 -10.44 -14.23 -11.44
CA PRO A 471 -10.07 -15.65 -11.49
C PRO A 471 -8.69 -15.92 -10.89
N GLU A 472 -7.70 -15.01 -11.03
CA GLU A 472 -6.37 -15.19 -10.44
C GLU A 472 -6.40 -15.05 -8.91
N ALA A 473 -7.18 -14.11 -8.37
CA ALA A 473 -7.38 -13.97 -6.92
C ALA A 473 -8.14 -15.16 -6.30
N ARG A 474 -9.02 -15.81 -7.08
CA ARG A 474 -9.88 -16.92 -6.63
C ARG A 474 -9.34 -18.31 -7.02
N SER A 475 -8.23 -18.38 -7.80
CA SER A 475 -7.66 -19.65 -8.25
C SER A 475 -7.24 -20.53 -7.07
N ALA A 476 -7.58 -21.80 -7.12
CA ALA A 476 -7.06 -22.79 -6.18
C ALA A 476 -5.54 -23.02 -6.35
N ASN A 477 -5.04 -22.78 -7.57
CA ASN A 477 -3.63 -22.91 -7.92
C ASN A 477 -2.98 -21.53 -7.90
N VAL A 478 -2.41 -21.14 -6.77
CA VAL A 478 -1.59 -19.93 -6.68
C VAL A 478 -0.29 -20.17 -7.42
N THR A 479 0.06 -19.28 -8.33
CA THR A 479 1.33 -19.36 -9.07
C THR A 479 2.52 -19.29 -8.11
N ALA A 480 3.69 -19.77 -8.54
CA ALA A 480 4.91 -19.72 -7.73
C ALA A 480 5.23 -18.30 -7.25
N ASN A 481 4.90 -17.29 -8.06
CA ASN A 481 5.12 -15.86 -7.80
C ASN A 481 3.92 -15.17 -7.15
N GLY A 482 2.82 -15.87 -6.93
CA GLY A 482 1.59 -15.33 -6.34
C GLY A 482 1.68 -15.16 -4.83
N GLY A 483 0.89 -14.21 -4.33
CA GLY A 483 0.82 -13.84 -2.93
C GLY A 483 1.67 -12.62 -2.58
N LYS A 484 1.73 -12.32 -1.28
CA LYS A 484 2.49 -11.17 -0.74
C LYS A 484 2.98 -11.49 0.67
N LEU A 485 4.12 -10.92 1.05
CA LEU A 485 4.52 -10.89 2.45
C LEU A 485 3.50 -10.05 3.22
N ARG A 486 2.90 -10.61 4.28
CA ARG A 486 2.06 -9.81 5.17
C ARG A 486 2.90 -8.69 5.76
N ASP A 487 2.41 -7.46 5.65
CA ASP A 487 2.94 -6.35 6.40
C ASP A 487 2.69 -6.57 7.92
N PRO A 488 3.39 -5.83 8.79
CA PRO A 488 3.21 -5.95 10.25
C PRO A 488 1.78 -5.74 10.72
N VAL A 489 1.04 -4.80 10.15
CA VAL A 489 -0.36 -4.52 10.52
C VAL A 489 -1.24 -5.73 10.21
N LEU A 490 -1.13 -6.30 9.02
CA LEU A 490 -1.88 -7.50 8.64
C LEU A 490 -1.42 -8.74 9.43
N MET A 491 -0.15 -8.82 9.80
CA MET A 491 0.34 -9.89 10.67
C MET A 491 -0.31 -9.79 12.06
N PHE A 492 -0.26 -8.62 12.71
CA PHE A 492 -0.86 -8.40 14.04
C PHE A 492 -2.35 -8.77 14.03
N THR A 493 -3.08 -8.19 13.11
CA THR A 493 -4.54 -8.35 13.05
C THR A 493 -4.96 -9.75 12.66
N SER A 494 -4.21 -10.43 11.76
CA SER A 494 -4.49 -11.83 11.39
C SER A 494 -4.26 -12.78 12.56
N VAL A 495 -3.22 -12.58 13.36
CA VAL A 495 -2.99 -13.38 14.58
C VAL A 495 -4.11 -13.14 15.60
N LEU A 496 -4.41 -11.88 15.89
CA LEU A 496 -5.46 -11.52 16.84
C LEU A 496 -6.80 -12.11 16.42
N ARG A 497 -7.27 -11.83 15.21
CA ARG A 497 -8.57 -12.33 14.73
C ARG A 497 -8.62 -13.85 14.65
N GLY A 498 -7.55 -14.48 14.12
CA GLY A 498 -7.47 -15.94 13.99
C GLY A 498 -7.51 -16.67 15.34
N LEU A 499 -6.97 -16.06 16.38
CA LEU A 499 -6.94 -16.59 17.73
C LEU A 499 -8.03 -15.98 18.65
N ASN A 500 -9.13 -15.49 18.07
CA ASN A 500 -10.27 -14.90 18.80
C ASN A 500 -9.86 -13.75 19.73
N GLY A 501 -8.90 -12.94 19.29
CA GLY A 501 -8.34 -11.86 20.07
C GLY A 501 -8.89 -10.49 19.67
N TYR A 502 -8.46 -9.51 20.43
CA TYR A 502 -8.80 -8.09 20.26
C TYR A 502 -7.63 -7.20 20.67
N SER A 503 -7.68 -5.94 20.27
CA SER A 503 -6.72 -4.92 20.69
C SER A 503 -7.37 -3.55 20.78
N ASP A 504 -6.97 -2.78 21.79
CA ASP A 504 -7.22 -1.33 21.85
C ASP A 504 -6.14 -0.51 21.15
N GLY A 505 -5.15 -1.14 20.54
CA GLY A 505 -4.09 -0.51 19.77
C GLY A 505 -2.94 0.08 20.57
N GLU A 506 -3.02 0.17 21.89
CA GLU A 506 -1.97 0.84 22.68
C GLU A 506 -0.61 0.17 22.52
N SER A 507 -0.52 -1.15 22.71
CA SER A 507 0.73 -1.90 22.53
C SER A 507 1.19 -2.00 21.07
N LEU A 508 0.28 -1.77 20.12
CA LEU A 508 0.55 -1.83 18.68
C LEU A 508 0.96 -0.47 18.09
N SER A 509 0.97 0.59 18.88
CA SER A 509 1.44 1.93 18.52
C SER A 509 2.96 2.05 18.69
N TRP A 510 3.41 2.67 19.80
CA TRP A 510 4.83 2.98 20.03
C TRP A 510 5.73 1.76 20.23
N TRP A 511 5.18 0.62 20.64
CA TRP A 511 6.01 -0.55 20.86
C TRP A 511 6.08 -1.41 19.60
N TRP A 512 5.05 -2.25 19.34
CA TRP A 512 5.12 -3.20 18.23
C TRP A 512 5.12 -2.55 16.84
N GLY A 513 4.44 -1.41 16.69
CA GLY A 513 4.45 -0.65 15.45
C GLY A 513 5.84 -0.12 15.11
N GLU A 514 6.58 0.41 16.09
CA GLU A 514 7.95 0.89 15.88
C GLU A 514 8.94 -0.28 15.68
N GLU A 515 8.86 -1.33 16.50
CA GLU A 515 9.74 -2.51 16.41
C GLU A 515 9.64 -3.20 15.05
N LEU A 516 8.45 -3.22 14.45
CA LEU A 516 8.22 -3.81 13.13
C LEU A 516 8.20 -2.79 11.99
N ARG A 517 8.48 -1.51 12.27
CA ARG A 517 8.63 -0.42 11.31
C ARG A 517 7.35 -0.08 10.53
N GLU A 518 6.20 -0.38 11.09
CA GLU A 518 4.90 0.02 10.56
C GLU A 518 3.98 0.53 11.67
N HIS A 519 4.30 1.74 12.14
CA HIS A 519 3.44 2.47 13.07
C HIS A 519 2.32 3.16 12.27
N VAL A 520 1.13 2.60 12.31
CA VAL A 520 -0.05 3.09 11.56
C VAL A 520 -0.21 4.61 11.71
N PHE A 521 -0.49 5.31 10.60
CA PHE A 521 -0.58 6.78 10.45
C PHE A 521 0.73 7.55 10.61
N ARG A 522 1.88 6.86 10.71
CA ARG A 522 3.20 7.50 10.79
C ARG A 522 4.16 6.98 9.72
N PRO A 523 3.76 6.94 8.43
CA PRO A 523 4.70 6.56 7.39
C PRO A 523 5.89 7.52 7.36
N PRO A 524 7.11 7.03 7.10
CA PRO A 524 8.32 7.85 7.13
C PRO A 524 8.47 8.78 5.93
N THR A 525 7.75 8.52 4.84
CA THR A 525 7.84 9.30 3.59
C THR A 525 6.50 9.28 2.83
N VAL A 526 6.41 10.10 1.77
CA VAL A 526 5.28 10.10 0.82
C VAL A 526 5.08 8.78 0.08
N PHE A 527 6.10 7.90 0.07
CA PHE A 527 6.01 6.53 -0.45
C PHE A 527 5.42 5.53 0.54
N SER A 528 4.80 6.01 1.62
CA SER A 528 4.31 5.20 2.73
C SER A 528 5.45 4.51 3.50
N PHE A 529 5.25 3.30 3.98
CA PHE A 529 6.26 2.53 4.72
C PHE A 529 7.25 1.83 3.78
N TYR A 530 6.82 1.57 2.55
CA TYR A 530 7.61 0.87 1.52
C TYR A 530 7.12 1.22 0.12
N SER A 531 8.04 1.20 -0.85
CA SER A 531 7.68 1.39 -2.26
C SER A 531 6.87 0.21 -2.79
N PRO A 532 5.81 0.42 -3.60
CA PRO A 532 5.06 -0.65 -4.24
C PRO A 532 5.89 -1.48 -5.20
N ASP A 533 6.99 -0.93 -5.71
CA ASP A 533 7.91 -1.59 -6.64
C ASP A 533 9.24 -2.01 -5.97
N TYR A 534 9.27 -2.17 -4.64
CA TYR A 534 10.47 -2.61 -3.92
C TYR A 534 10.95 -3.97 -4.45
N PRO A 535 12.18 -4.10 -4.98
CA PRO A 535 12.66 -5.33 -5.58
C PRO A 535 13.01 -6.37 -4.52
N VAL A 536 12.63 -7.63 -4.75
CA VAL A 536 13.10 -8.75 -3.92
C VAL A 536 14.51 -9.15 -4.41
N PRO A 537 15.56 -9.01 -3.57
CA PRO A 537 16.93 -9.26 -3.98
C PRO A 537 17.11 -10.66 -4.59
N GLY A 538 17.86 -10.72 -5.70
CA GLY A 538 18.14 -11.98 -6.42
C GLY A 538 16.98 -12.54 -7.25
N THR A 539 15.90 -11.78 -7.43
CA THR A 539 14.74 -12.18 -8.24
C THR A 539 14.31 -11.04 -9.17
N THR A 540 13.36 -11.35 -10.07
CA THR A 540 12.66 -10.33 -10.88
C THR A 540 11.34 -9.87 -10.25
N LEU A 541 11.06 -10.28 -9.01
CA LEU A 541 9.83 -10.00 -8.32
C LEU A 541 9.91 -8.71 -7.53
N VAL A 542 8.77 -8.07 -7.36
CA VAL A 542 8.60 -7.00 -6.37
C VAL A 542 7.96 -7.57 -5.10
N GLY A 543 8.33 -6.99 -3.97
CA GLY A 543 7.82 -7.38 -2.66
C GLY A 543 7.73 -6.16 -1.75
N PRO A 544 6.68 -5.34 -1.87
CA PRO A 544 6.58 -4.06 -1.14
C PRO A 544 6.96 -4.17 0.33
N SER A 545 6.32 -5.04 1.09
CA SER A 545 6.56 -5.21 2.53
C SER A 545 7.96 -5.73 2.89
N PHE A 546 8.74 -6.25 1.91
CA PHE A 546 10.15 -6.60 2.15
C PHE A 546 11.02 -5.35 2.39
N GLY A 547 10.57 -4.16 1.96
CA GLY A 547 11.26 -2.91 2.21
C GLY A 547 11.48 -2.60 3.69
N ILE A 548 10.60 -3.10 4.56
CA ILE A 548 10.72 -2.96 6.03
C ILE A 548 11.04 -4.27 6.74
N HIS A 549 11.20 -5.39 6.00
CA HIS A 549 11.47 -6.71 6.55
C HIS A 549 12.97 -7.02 6.55
N ASN A 550 13.63 -6.79 7.67
CA ASN A 550 15.02 -7.16 7.91
C ASN A 550 15.12 -8.27 8.98
N ALA A 551 16.35 -8.70 9.31
CA ALA A 551 16.58 -9.75 10.32
C ALA A 551 15.98 -9.40 11.70
N GLY A 552 16.06 -8.13 12.11
CA GLY A 552 15.43 -7.65 13.36
C GLY A 552 13.91 -7.76 13.30
N ALA A 553 13.29 -7.28 12.23
CA ALA A 553 11.85 -7.39 12.05
C ALA A 553 11.38 -8.85 11.97
N ALA A 554 12.17 -9.74 11.35
CA ALA A 554 11.87 -11.17 11.33
C ALA A 554 11.83 -11.78 12.74
N LEU A 555 12.80 -11.42 13.59
CA LEU A 555 12.83 -11.85 14.99
C LEU A 555 11.65 -11.26 15.79
N GLN A 556 11.36 -9.98 15.61
CA GLN A 556 10.27 -9.32 16.33
C GLN A 556 8.88 -9.85 15.95
N ARG A 557 8.71 -10.39 14.75
CA ARG A 557 7.47 -11.12 14.37
C ARG A 557 7.25 -12.36 15.24
N LEU A 558 8.33 -13.09 15.56
CA LEU A 558 8.25 -14.24 16.46
C LEU A 558 8.06 -13.80 17.92
N ASN A 559 8.73 -12.74 18.35
CA ASN A 559 8.57 -12.16 19.70
C ASN A 559 7.14 -11.66 19.94
N PHE A 560 6.46 -11.13 18.92
CA PHE A 560 5.06 -10.74 19.02
C PHE A 560 4.15 -11.96 19.32
N LEU A 561 4.42 -13.11 18.73
CA LEU A 561 3.69 -14.34 19.06
C LEU A 561 3.95 -14.76 20.50
N ILE A 562 5.19 -14.68 20.99
CA ILE A 562 5.53 -14.94 22.39
C ILE A 562 4.82 -13.97 23.32
N TYR A 563 4.81 -12.67 22.98
CA TYR A 563 4.08 -11.65 23.73
C TYR A 563 2.60 -12.00 23.91
N LEU A 564 1.93 -12.45 22.86
CA LEU A 564 0.51 -12.79 22.93
C LEU A 564 0.25 -14.13 23.65
N LEU A 565 1.04 -15.16 23.33
CA LEU A 565 0.75 -16.54 23.71
C LEU A 565 1.33 -16.91 25.07
N GLU A 566 2.53 -16.42 25.41
CA GLU A 566 3.21 -16.76 26.67
C GLU A 566 3.05 -15.68 27.72
N TRP A 567 3.18 -14.40 27.34
CA TRP A 567 3.03 -13.30 28.30
C TRP A 567 1.58 -12.85 28.48
N GLY A 568 0.65 -13.34 27.63
CA GLY A 568 -0.77 -13.04 27.71
C GLY A 568 -1.16 -11.66 27.19
N GLY A 569 -0.31 -11.04 26.38
CA GLY A 569 -0.54 -9.72 25.80
C GLY A 569 -0.42 -8.58 26.79
N SER A 570 -1.25 -7.54 26.65
CA SER A 570 -1.30 -6.39 27.57
C SER A 570 -2.63 -6.30 28.31
N THR A 571 -2.58 -5.70 29.49
CA THR A 571 -3.78 -5.35 30.28
C THR A 571 -4.27 -3.95 29.91
N PRO A 572 -5.57 -3.64 30.13
CA PRO A 572 -6.09 -2.29 29.95
C PRO A 572 -5.33 -1.26 30.78
N THR A 573 -5.08 -0.08 30.20
CA THR A 573 -4.50 1.04 30.91
C THR A 573 -5.54 2.14 31.09
N THR A 574 -5.51 2.86 32.23
CA THR A 574 -6.45 3.96 32.51
C THR A 574 -6.21 5.19 31.62
N SER A 575 -5.06 5.27 30.98
CA SER A 575 -4.70 6.39 30.11
C SER A 575 -5.30 6.29 28.70
N VAL A 576 -5.88 5.14 28.34
CA VAL A 576 -6.53 4.90 27.04
C VAL A 576 -8.05 4.85 27.24
N PRO A 577 -8.82 5.73 26.57
CA PRO A 577 -10.28 5.69 26.65
C PRO A 577 -10.83 4.33 26.20
N ASN A 578 -11.70 3.72 27.01
CA ASN A 578 -12.30 2.40 26.75
C ASN A 578 -11.24 1.30 26.51
N ALA A 579 -10.17 1.33 27.29
CA ALA A 579 -9.09 0.36 27.16
C ALA A 579 -9.59 -1.08 27.35
N THR A 580 -9.08 -1.98 26.51
CA THR A 580 -9.32 -3.43 26.60
C THR A 580 -8.03 -4.22 26.77
N GLY A 581 -6.91 -3.59 26.48
CA GLY A 581 -5.63 -4.26 26.27
C GLY A 581 -5.58 -5.01 24.93
N THR A 582 -4.54 -5.81 24.75
CA THR A 582 -4.32 -6.65 23.57
C THR A 582 -4.17 -8.09 24.01
N LYS A 583 -5.09 -8.96 23.62
CA LYS A 583 -5.17 -10.37 24.08
C LYS A 583 -5.69 -11.29 23.00
N VAL A 584 -5.42 -12.60 23.18
CA VAL A 584 -6.03 -13.69 22.42
C VAL A 584 -6.79 -14.62 23.38
N ASP A 585 -7.80 -15.32 22.86
CA ASP A 585 -8.55 -16.34 23.58
C ASP A 585 -8.37 -17.70 22.92
N LEU A 586 -7.57 -18.56 23.57
CA LEU A 586 -7.25 -19.89 23.10
C LEU A 586 -8.23 -20.98 23.62
N SER A 587 -9.16 -20.65 24.50
CA SER A 587 -10.07 -21.60 25.14
C SER A 587 -10.87 -22.42 24.14
N ARG A 588 -11.27 -21.82 23.02
CA ARG A 588 -12.01 -22.47 21.93
C ARG A 588 -11.27 -23.62 21.24
N PHE A 589 -9.95 -23.70 21.39
CA PHE A 589 -9.11 -24.75 20.80
C PHE A 589 -8.79 -25.89 21.79
N THR A 590 -9.14 -25.73 23.07
CA THR A 590 -8.80 -26.68 24.12
C THR A 590 -9.42 -28.07 23.88
N ALA A 591 -10.63 -28.12 23.33
CA ALA A 591 -11.28 -29.39 22.99
C ALA A 591 -10.52 -30.18 21.92
N ASP A 592 -9.81 -29.50 21.00
CA ASP A 592 -9.01 -30.15 19.96
C ASP A 592 -7.62 -30.57 20.47
N ALA A 593 -7.24 -30.15 21.68
CA ALA A 593 -5.94 -30.50 22.25
C ALA A 593 -5.75 -32.01 22.47
N ALA A 594 -6.82 -32.81 22.52
CA ALA A 594 -6.73 -34.27 22.58
C ALA A 594 -6.14 -34.89 21.31
N ASP A 595 -6.36 -34.26 20.13
CA ASP A 595 -5.85 -34.69 18.83
C ASP A 595 -4.95 -33.59 18.25
N ALA A 596 -3.63 -33.82 18.31
CA ALA A 596 -2.63 -32.88 17.81
C ALA A 596 -2.78 -32.60 16.30
N GLY A 597 -3.17 -33.61 15.50
CA GLY A 597 -3.39 -33.46 14.07
C GLY A 597 -4.58 -32.54 13.78
N LYS A 598 -5.71 -32.79 14.42
CA LYS A 598 -6.92 -31.95 14.29
C LYS A 598 -6.67 -30.50 14.70
N LEU A 599 -5.96 -30.30 15.82
CA LEU A 599 -5.60 -28.97 16.30
C LEU A 599 -4.75 -28.20 15.29
N VAL A 600 -3.69 -28.83 14.77
CA VAL A 600 -2.78 -28.20 13.78
C VAL A 600 -3.51 -27.92 12.48
N ASP A 601 -4.36 -28.82 12.00
CA ASP A 601 -5.13 -28.61 10.76
C ASP A 601 -6.13 -27.46 10.90
N ARG A 602 -6.83 -27.36 12.02
CA ARG A 602 -7.75 -26.25 12.31
C ARG A 602 -7.03 -24.91 12.34
N LEU A 603 -5.92 -24.81 13.07
CA LEU A 603 -5.11 -23.61 13.14
C LEU A 603 -4.50 -23.26 11.78
N SER A 604 -4.06 -24.24 11.00
CA SER A 604 -3.54 -24.03 9.65
C SER A 604 -4.57 -23.40 8.72
N LEU A 605 -5.80 -23.88 8.74
CA LEU A 605 -6.88 -23.33 7.91
C LEU A 605 -7.21 -21.89 8.31
N ILE A 606 -7.21 -21.58 9.59
CA ILE A 606 -7.41 -20.20 10.09
C ILE A 606 -6.27 -19.30 9.64
N ALA A 607 -5.02 -19.73 9.82
CA ALA A 607 -3.83 -18.92 9.60
C ALA A 607 -3.51 -18.70 8.12
N THR A 608 -3.71 -19.72 7.28
CA THR A 608 -3.22 -19.74 5.88
C THR A 608 -4.32 -19.96 4.84
N GLY A 609 -5.54 -20.27 5.26
CA GLY A 609 -6.65 -20.62 4.37
C GLY A 609 -6.50 -22.00 3.69
N GLN A 610 -5.48 -22.76 4.03
CA GLN A 610 -5.18 -24.07 3.44
C GLN A 610 -4.39 -24.96 4.40
N PRO A 611 -4.34 -26.29 4.15
CA PRO A 611 -3.47 -27.16 4.91
C PRO A 611 -1.99 -26.78 4.74
N LEU A 612 -1.20 -26.94 5.80
CA LEU A 612 0.25 -26.80 5.71
C LEU A 612 0.85 -27.93 4.83
N PRO A 613 2.04 -27.70 4.22
CA PRO A 613 2.79 -28.75 3.55
C PRO A 613 2.98 -29.96 4.47
N ALA A 614 2.87 -31.18 3.94
CA ALA A 614 2.87 -32.42 4.73
C ALA A 614 4.09 -32.53 5.67
N ALA A 615 5.28 -32.18 5.20
CA ALA A 615 6.49 -32.18 6.04
C ALA A 615 6.40 -31.20 7.21
N THR A 616 5.98 -29.96 6.95
CA THR A 616 5.80 -28.92 7.99
C THR A 616 4.74 -29.35 9.00
N ARG A 617 3.60 -29.86 8.51
CA ARG A 617 2.52 -30.39 9.35
C ARG A 617 3.02 -31.50 10.28
N THR A 618 3.77 -32.45 9.74
CA THR A 618 4.31 -33.60 10.51
C THR A 618 5.22 -33.15 11.63
N GLU A 619 6.16 -32.22 11.37
CA GLU A 619 7.07 -31.73 12.40
C GLU A 619 6.36 -30.90 13.47
N ILE A 620 5.35 -30.10 13.09
CA ILE A 620 4.55 -29.38 14.08
C ILE A 620 3.76 -30.36 14.96
N ILE A 621 3.12 -31.37 14.37
CA ILE A 621 2.38 -32.39 15.14
C ILE A 621 3.33 -33.12 16.10
N LYS A 622 4.52 -33.49 15.66
CA LYS A 622 5.53 -34.12 16.51
C LYS A 622 5.90 -33.23 17.71
N ALA A 623 6.17 -31.96 17.46
CA ALA A 623 6.52 -31.00 18.51
C ALA A 623 5.40 -30.80 19.54
N VAL A 624 4.15 -30.62 19.09
CA VAL A 624 3.02 -30.38 20.01
C VAL A 624 2.59 -31.66 20.73
N SER A 625 2.87 -32.84 20.17
CA SER A 625 2.56 -34.13 20.78
C SER A 625 3.42 -34.44 22.02
N TRP A 626 4.52 -33.69 22.23
CA TRP A 626 5.33 -33.76 23.45
C TRP A 626 4.50 -33.39 24.70
N TRP A 627 3.55 -32.47 24.58
CA TRP A 627 2.67 -32.07 25.67
C TRP A 627 1.61 -33.13 25.92
N THR A 628 1.71 -33.83 27.07
CA THR A 628 0.81 -34.89 27.51
C THR A 628 0.59 -34.76 29.02
N ALA A 629 -0.40 -35.46 29.57
CA ALA A 629 -0.59 -35.53 31.00
C ALA A 629 0.63 -36.10 31.76
N ALA A 630 1.52 -36.82 31.09
CA ALA A 630 2.77 -37.30 31.67
C ALA A 630 3.86 -36.23 31.72
N THR A 631 3.91 -35.32 30.72
CA THR A 631 4.90 -34.23 30.68
C THR A 631 4.47 -33.00 31.49
N ASP A 632 3.18 -32.70 31.55
CA ASP A 632 2.59 -31.64 32.37
C ASP A 632 1.16 -32.04 32.78
N LYS A 633 1.02 -32.56 33.98
CA LYS A 633 -0.24 -33.10 34.46
C LYS A 633 -1.40 -32.10 34.41
N THR A 634 -1.13 -30.82 34.62
CA THR A 634 -2.14 -29.77 34.82
C THR A 634 -2.41 -28.97 33.55
N ASN A 635 -1.37 -28.59 32.81
CA ASN A 635 -1.47 -27.59 31.75
C ASN A 635 -1.21 -28.14 30.34
N TRP A 636 -1.03 -29.44 30.17
CA TRP A 636 -0.63 -30.02 28.88
C TRP A 636 -1.53 -29.63 27.71
N GLN A 637 -2.85 -29.51 27.92
CA GLN A 637 -3.78 -29.11 26.86
C GLN A 637 -3.55 -27.64 26.45
N SER A 638 -3.45 -26.74 27.42
CA SER A 638 -3.17 -25.32 27.18
C SER A 638 -1.81 -25.14 26.50
N ASN A 639 -0.78 -25.82 26.99
CA ASN A 639 0.57 -25.75 26.42
C ASN A 639 0.62 -26.33 25.00
N ARG A 640 -0.11 -27.43 24.73
CA ARG A 640 -0.26 -27.97 23.37
C ARG A 640 -0.91 -26.95 22.44
N VAL A 641 -1.98 -26.28 22.85
CA VAL A 641 -2.65 -25.25 22.04
C VAL A 641 -1.74 -24.04 21.78
N LYS A 642 -1.06 -23.54 22.82
CA LYS A 642 -0.11 -22.42 22.68
C LYS A 642 1.02 -22.77 21.71
N THR A 643 1.65 -23.93 21.89
CA THR A 643 2.73 -24.38 21.02
C THR A 643 2.25 -24.56 19.57
N ALA A 644 1.06 -25.13 19.36
CA ALA A 644 0.48 -25.29 18.03
C ALA A 644 0.21 -23.92 17.38
N ALA A 645 -0.39 -23.00 18.11
CA ALA A 645 -0.62 -21.63 17.63
C ALA A 645 0.71 -20.93 17.28
N TYR A 646 1.69 -20.96 18.18
CA TYR A 646 3.01 -20.40 17.91
C TYR A 646 3.63 -20.95 16.63
N LEU A 647 3.74 -22.28 16.53
CA LEU A 647 4.41 -22.91 15.40
C LEU A 647 3.69 -22.68 14.07
N VAL A 648 2.35 -22.73 14.04
CA VAL A 648 1.57 -22.47 12.82
C VAL A 648 1.72 -21.02 12.35
N PHE A 649 1.56 -20.04 13.24
CA PHE A 649 1.67 -18.62 12.90
C PHE A 649 3.13 -18.14 12.69
N ALA A 650 4.12 -18.92 13.13
CA ALA A 650 5.53 -18.69 12.83
C ALA A 650 5.95 -19.21 11.44
N THR A 651 5.15 -20.07 10.78
CA THR A 651 5.52 -20.65 9.49
C THR A 651 5.68 -19.61 8.38
N PRO A 652 6.57 -19.85 7.41
CA PRO A 652 6.61 -19.04 6.18
C PRO A 652 5.27 -19.03 5.42
N ASN A 653 4.47 -20.10 5.55
CA ASN A 653 3.14 -20.19 4.94
C ASN A 653 2.15 -19.18 5.52
N PHE A 654 2.29 -18.81 6.78
CA PHE A 654 1.53 -17.70 7.37
C PHE A 654 2.15 -16.35 7.02
N GLN A 655 3.48 -16.21 7.06
CA GLN A 655 4.14 -14.93 6.80
C GLN A 655 3.89 -14.44 5.36
N VAL A 656 3.81 -15.35 4.40
CA VAL A 656 3.48 -15.05 2.99
C VAL A 656 2.04 -15.51 2.72
N GLU A 657 1.15 -14.54 2.55
CA GLU A 657 -0.24 -14.76 2.16
C GLU A 657 -0.33 -15.21 0.70
N ARG A 658 -1.00 -16.34 0.44
CA ARG A 658 -1.14 -16.91 -0.90
C ARG A 658 -2.59 -17.24 -1.24
#